data_5f2335b1a6af29b9b1133d8b0b123001
#
_entry.id   5f2335b1a6af29b9b1133d8b0b123001
#
_cell.length_a   1.000
_cell.length_b   1.000
_cell.length_c   1.000
_cell.angle_alpha   90.00
_cell.angle_beta   90.00
_cell.angle_gamma   90.00
#
_symmetry.space_group_name_H-M   'P 1'
#
loop_
_entity.id
_entity.type
_entity.pdbx_description
1 polymer ?
#
loop_
_entity_poly.entity_id
_entity_poly.type
_entity_poly.pdbx_seq_one_letter_code
_entity_poly.pdbx_strand_id
1 'polypeptide(L)'
;VSCFSLALVAPVQAQYFRFGKNKVQYHDQDWYFIQSKHFDVFYYEPGGKYLAEFAAKAAEDAYAKTAKSFEHEISDRITFLVYQNHADFAVTNAVQLPDYSEGIGGVTELFKNRIAIPFTGDYRDFRRVVHHELVHAIINDMFYGGSIQSIIQNNIQLNIPLWFNEGMAEYQALGWDTQSDMYVRDAIINDYLAPIQYLSGYFAYRGGQGVWDYVVEQYGKEKIGEIMQRLRLTRSVDASFQRATGLTLAELSERWHKALKKVYWPEVAAREELDEIAKPIITRERGGYYNTSASISPRGDKVAFISTKDGLFDVFVATANDAGRIDKIIDGQDNTEFESLKILTPGISWDPAGKKIAIAVKSGPTDAIAVVDIKTKKSMHYRIPDIDAIVSVSWSPTGDKIAFSGSIDAQSDIFVLDLNTNETVNATNDVFSDHEPSWNPDGTAIVFHSDRGNYTTLGRFRTDNFRMIDHDYSQYDIYMMALNATEVERLTFDETWDDKSAKFGRDPNKLLFISDRNGIPNLYEKDLTTGAERPLTDLLIGVIQVSVSADGNKAAIVALREGTPSIYLLKNPFLRTVENDRLVPNVWAQRVDQTGDDLAPSIALASARSMKRNPLLRDATDGVPFQKRVGRKPEQTLASR
;
A
#
# COMPACT_ATOMS: atom_id res chain seq x y z
N VAL A 1 1.03 -8.43 69.99
CA VAL A 1 1.83 -8.72 68.77
C VAL A 1 0.87 -8.78 67.61
N SER A 2 0.70 -7.65 66.88
CA SER A 2 -0.20 -7.54 65.74
C SER A 2 0.63 -7.77 64.46
N CYS A 3 0.29 -8.84 63.73
CA CYS A 3 0.79 -9.06 62.36
C CYS A 3 0.00 -8.18 61.40
N PHE A 4 0.65 -7.18 60.81
CA PHE A 4 0.18 -6.45 59.63
C PHE A 4 0.54 -7.26 58.38
N SER A 5 -0.46 -7.83 57.72
CA SER A 5 -0.31 -8.40 56.39
C SER A 5 -0.32 -7.28 55.38
N LEU A 6 0.86 -6.97 54.76
CA LEU A 6 0.93 -6.14 53.58
C LEU A 6 0.39 -6.92 52.40
N ALA A 7 -0.81 -6.60 51.95
CA ALA A 7 -1.31 -7.01 50.66
C ALA A 7 -0.58 -6.21 49.58
N LEU A 8 0.31 -6.84 48.82
CA LEU A 8 0.85 -6.33 47.59
C LEU A 8 -0.28 -6.23 46.56
N VAL A 9 -0.80 -5.03 46.37
CA VAL A 9 -1.69 -4.71 45.25
C VAL A 9 -0.78 -4.57 44.05
N ALA A 10 -0.69 -5.63 43.24
CA ALA A 10 -0.15 -5.51 41.88
C ALA A 10 -0.99 -4.50 41.10
N PRO A 11 -0.42 -3.55 40.38
CA PRO A 11 -1.19 -2.70 39.50
C PRO A 11 -1.81 -3.60 38.43
N VAL A 12 -3.10 -3.82 38.50
CA VAL A 12 -3.88 -4.30 37.36
C VAL A 12 -3.75 -3.20 36.32
N GLN A 13 -2.96 -3.44 35.29
CA GLN A 13 -3.08 -2.67 34.06
C GLN A 13 -4.47 -2.98 33.48
N ALA A 14 -5.47 -2.22 33.93
CA ALA A 14 -6.70 -2.11 33.19
C ALA A 14 -6.28 -1.66 31.79
N GLN A 15 -6.49 -2.50 30.80
CA GLN A 15 -6.53 -2.04 29.41
C GLN A 15 -7.49 -0.86 29.44
N TYR A 16 -6.95 0.33 29.17
CA TYR A 16 -7.75 1.51 28.95
C TYR A 16 -8.62 1.23 27.74
N PHE A 17 -9.85 0.73 27.97
CA PHE A 17 -10.92 0.95 27.04
C PHE A 17 -11.13 2.47 27.03
N ARG A 18 -10.47 3.14 26.11
CA ARG A 18 -10.89 4.49 25.76
C ARG A 18 -12.31 4.32 25.27
N PHE A 19 -13.27 4.74 26.06
CA PHE A 19 -14.61 5.05 25.57
C PHE A 19 -14.41 6.21 24.61
N GLY A 20 -14.13 5.87 23.34
CA GLY A 20 -13.94 6.84 22.28
C GLY A 20 -15.25 7.59 22.13
N LYS A 21 -15.17 8.91 22.01
CA LYS A 21 -16.27 9.71 21.48
C LYS A 21 -16.57 9.12 20.10
N ASN A 22 -17.86 8.93 19.78
CA ASN A 22 -18.24 8.57 18.41
C ASN A 22 -17.62 9.59 17.44
N LYS A 23 -17.02 9.11 16.39
CA LYS A 23 -16.48 9.96 15.33
C LYS A 23 -17.64 10.66 14.63
N VAL A 24 -17.42 11.90 14.18
CA VAL A 24 -18.41 12.66 13.43
C VAL A 24 -18.62 11.98 12.09
N GLN A 25 -19.86 11.67 11.77
CA GLN A 25 -20.26 11.18 10.45
C GLN A 25 -20.60 12.42 9.59
N TYR A 26 -19.84 12.61 8.51
CA TYR A 26 -20.07 13.73 7.59
C TYR A 26 -21.16 13.44 6.58
N HIS A 27 -21.41 12.15 6.26
CA HIS A 27 -22.41 11.71 5.31
C HIS A 27 -23.36 10.70 5.96
N ASP A 28 -24.65 10.78 5.66
CA ASP A 28 -25.66 9.79 6.03
C ASP A 28 -25.73 8.76 4.89
N GLN A 29 -25.11 7.60 5.09
CA GLN A 29 -24.97 6.56 4.09
C GLN A 29 -26.13 5.55 4.20
N ASP A 30 -26.85 5.31 3.10
CA ASP A 30 -27.79 4.21 2.99
C ASP A 30 -27.04 2.91 2.62
N TRP A 31 -26.93 2.01 3.59
CA TRP A 31 -26.21 0.76 3.42
C TRP A 31 -27.07 -0.32 2.78
N TYR A 32 -26.52 -0.97 1.77
CA TYR A 32 -27.03 -2.15 1.09
C TYR A 32 -26.09 -3.33 1.35
N PHE A 33 -26.51 -4.55 0.97
CA PHE A 33 -25.60 -5.69 1.01
C PHE A 33 -25.89 -6.68 -0.12
N ILE A 34 -24.85 -7.41 -0.50
CA ILE A 34 -24.92 -8.59 -1.36
C ILE A 34 -24.45 -9.79 -0.56
N GLN A 35 -24.86 -10.99 -0.98
CA GLN A 35 -24.46 -12.25 -0.36
C GLN A 35 -23.74 -13.12 -1.37
N SER A 36 -22.57 -13.65 -0.98
CA SER A 36 -21.91 -14.76 -1.66
C SER A 36 -22.11 -16.05 -0.86
N LYS A 37 -21.39 -17.12 -1.18
CA LYS A 37 -21.52 -18.40 -0.46
C LYS A 37 -21.13 -18.27 1.03
N HIS A 38 -20.03 -17.54 1.34
CA HIS A 38 -19.49 -17.47 2.69
C HIS A 38 -19.55 -16.07 3.30
N PHE A 39 -19.93 -15.03 2.53
CA PHE A 39 -19.80 -13.64 2.94
C PHE A 39 -21.08 -12.84 2.76
N ASP A 40 -21.29 -11.87 3.67
CA ASP A 40 -22.24 -10.78 3.55
C ASP A 40 -21.45 -9.48 3.35
N VAL A 41 -21.54 -8.86 2.15
CA VAL A 41 -20.73 -7.70 1.79
C VAL A 41 -21.61 -6.45 1.75
N PHE A 42 -21.40 -5.55 2.72
CA PHE A 42 -22.12 -4.29 2.86
C PHE A 42 -21.42 -3.18 2.10
N TYR A 43 -22.20 -2.31 1.48
CA TYR A 43 -21.74 -1.18 0.69
C TYR A 43 -22.80 -0.05 0.68
N TYR A 44 -22.44 1.12 0.19
CA TYR A 44 -23.35 2.25 -0.06
C TYR A 44 -23.18 2.75 -1.50
N GLU A 45 -24.18 3.47 -2.03
CA GLU A 45 -24.19 4.01 -3.40
C GLU A 45 -23.90 5.52 -3.40
N PRO A 46 -23.39 6.10 -4.52
CA PRO A 46 -23.14 5.47 -5.83
C PRO A 46 -21.79 4.73 -5.90
N GLY A 47 -21.64 3.77 -6.84
CA GLY A 47 -20.40 3.07 -7.13
C GLY A 47 -20.10 1.85 -6.24
N GLY A 48 -20.61 1.83 -5.01
CA GLY A 48 -20.26 0.83 -4.02
C GLY A 48 -20.68 -0.60 -4.35
N LYS A 49 -21.74 -0.79 -5.14
CA LYS A 49 -22.17 -2.13 -5.56
C LYS A 49 -21.10 -2.83 -6.40
N TYR A 50 -20.50 -2.14 -7.34
CA TYR A 50 -19.45 -2.68 -8.18
C TYR A 50 -18.25 -3.13 -7.34
N LEU A 51 -17.82 -2.30 -6.39
CA LEU A 51 -16.74 -2.61 -5.47
C LEU A 51 -17.09 -3.79 -4.54
N ALA A 52 -18.35 -3.88 -4.07
CA ALA A 52 -18.82 -5.00 -3.26
C ALA A 52 -18.84 -6.32 -4.04
N GLU A 53 -19.22 -6.31 -5.32
CA GLU A 53 -19.14 -7.49 -6.19
C GLU A 53 -17.70 -7.95 -6.39
N PHE A 54 -16.77 -7.00 -6.58
CA PHE A 54 -15.34 -7.29 -6.62
C PHE A 54 -14.87 -7.90 -5.30
N ALA A 55 -15.17 -7.26 -4.16
CA ALA A 55 -14.77 -7.75 -2.84
C ALA A 55 -15.33 -9.14 -2.53
N ALA A 56 -16.59 -9.40 -2.86
CA ALA A 56 -17.22 -10.71 -2.66
C ALA A 56 -16.50 -11.82 -3.44
N LYS A 57 -16.18 -11.56 -4.70
CA LYS A 57 -15.45 -12.53 -5.53
C LYS A 57 -14.02 -12.72 -5.04
N ALA A 58 -13.31 -11.63 -4.73
CA ALA A 58 -11.96 -11.68 -4.18
C ALA A 58 -11.91 -12.46 -2.85
N ALA A 59 -12.90 -12.25 -1.97
CA ALA A 59 -13.02 -12.96 -0.70
C ALA A 59 -13.28 -14.46 -0.89
N GLU A 60 -14.15 -14.88 -1.83
CA GLU A 60 -14.38 -16.29 -2.11
C GLU A 60 -13.12 -16.99 -2.67
N ASP A 61 -12.38 -16.31 -3.57
CA ASP A 61 -11.12 -16.84 -4.11
C ASP A 61 -10.05 -16.95 -3.00
N ALA A 62 -9.93 -15.95 -2.14
CA ALA A 62 -9.04 -15.94 -1.00
C ALA A 62 -9.39 -17.03 0.03
N TYR A 63 -10.69 -17.19 0.32
CA TYR A 63 -11.19 -18.24 1.22
C TYR A 63 -10.83 -19.63 0.72
N ALA A 64 -11.07 -19.92 -0.55
CA ALA A 64 -10.76 -21.23 -1.12
C ALA A 64 -9.28 -21.62 -0.95
N LYS A 65 -8.35 -20.64 -1.08
CA LYS A 65 -6.91 -20.85 -0.87
C LYS A 65 -6.57 -21.02 0.60
N THR A 66 -7.03 -20.09 1.45
CA THR A 66 -6.68 -20.07 2.86
C THR A 66 -7.30 -21.22 3.64
N ALA A 67 -8.57 -21.57 3.39
CA ALA A 67 -9.22 -22.70 4.00
C ALA A 67 -8.49 -24.03 3.70
N LYS A 68 -8.04 -24.19 2.45
CA LYS A 68 -7.20 -25.33 2.05
C LYS A 68 -5.83 -25.31 2.73
N SER A 69 -5.18 -24.14 2.79
CA SER A 69 -3.86 -23.98 3.41
C SER A 69 -3.87 -24.26 4.92
N PHE A 70 -4.93 -23.86 5.63
CA PHE A 70 -5.10 -24.05 7.08
C PHE A 70 -5.78 -25.36 7.45
N GLU A 71 -6.30 -26.10 6.46
CA GLU A 71 -7.15 -27.27 6.70
C GLU A 71 -8.32 -26.93 7.65
N HIS A 72 -8.98 -25.79 7.40
CA HIS A 72 -10.04 -25.26 8.25
C HIS A 72 -11.15 -24.60 7.42
N GLU A 73 -12.40 -24.91 7.74
CA GLU A 73 -13.59 -24.27 7.19
C GLU A 73 -14.23 -23.38 8.26
N ILE A 74 -14.67 -22.17 7.85
CA ILE A 74 -15.36 -21.26 8.77
C ILE A 74 -16.73 -21.79 9.17
N SER A 75 -17.12 -21.56 10.42
CA SER A 75 -18.39 -22.03 10.97
C SER A 75 -19.58 -21.14 10.62
N ASP A 76 -19.35 -19.85 10.52
CA ASP A 76 -20.37 -18.83 10.27
C ASP A 76 -19.94 -17.90 9.13
N ARG A 77 -20.93 -17.21 8.53
CA ARG A 77 -20.65 -16.20 7.49
C ARG A 77 -19.87 -15.01 8.07
N ILE A 78 -18.94 -14.50 7.28
CA ILE A 78 -18.16 -13.32 7.63
C ILE A 78 -18.79 -12.09 6.95
N THR A 79 -18.84 -10.98 7.68
CA THR A 79 -19.38 -9.72 7.20
C THR A 79 -18.26 -8.79 6.78
N PHE A 80 -18.29 -8.32 5.52
CA PHE A 80 -17.45 -7.24 5.03
C PHE A 80 -18.22 -5.92 5.02
N LEU A 81 -17.59 -4.85 5.51
CA LEU A 81 -18.02 -3.46 5.37
C LEU A 81 -17.06 -2.78 4.41
N VAL A 82 -17.50 -2.52 3.20
CA VAL A 82 -16.68 -1.94 2.12
C VAL A 82 -16.94 -0.44 2.04
N TYR A 83 -15.89 0.34 2.30
CA TYR A 83 -15.89 1.79 2.17
C TYR A 83 -15.29 2.18 0.83
N GLN A 84 -15.92 3.13 0.14
CA GLN A 84 -15.47 3.58 -1.18
C GLN A 84 -14.19 4.42 -1.13
N ASN A 85 -13.86 4.96 0.04
CA ASN A 85 -12.66 5.77 0.25
C ASN A 85 -12.16 5.64 1.70
N HIS A 86 -10.91 6.06 1.90
CA HIS A 86 -10.29 6.05 3.21
C HIS A 86 -10.86 7.11 4.17
N ALA A 87 -11.40 8.22 3.65
CA ALA A 87 -11.95 9.28 4.50
C ALA A 87 -13.22 8.82 5.25
N ASP A 88 -14.13 8.11 4.56
CA ASP A 88 -15.30 7.51 5.18
C ASP A 88 -14.94 6.36 6.15
N PHE A 89 -13.95 5.54 5.78
CA PHE A 89 -13.42 4.52 6.68
C PHE A 89 -12.83 5.12 7.95
N ALA A 90 -12.03 6.19 7.84
CA ALA A 90 -11.37 6.84 8.97
C ALA A 90 -12.37 7.37 10.02
N VAL A 91 -13.57 7.76 9.61
CA VAL A 91 -14.64 8.24 10.52
C VAL A 91 -15.64 7.17 10.93
N THR A 92 -15.44 5.91 10.55
CA THR A 92 -16.35 4.82 10.90
C THR A 92 -16.56 4.69 12.40
N ASN A 93 -17.79 4.36 12.80
CA ASN A 93 -18.15 3.91 14.15
C ASN A 93 -18.51 2.40 14.18
N ALA A 94 -18.38 1.72 13.03
CA ALA A 94 -18.68 0.28 12.92
C ALA A 94 -17.59 -0.58 13.55
N VAL A 95 -16.33 -0.15 13.43
CA VAL A 95 -15.14 -0.78 14.02
C VAL A 95 -14.32 0.25 14.78
N GLN A 96 -13.48 -0.20 15.72
CA GLN A 96 -12.64 0.69 16.50
C GLN A 96 -11.32 0.92 15.75
N LEU A 97 -11.09 2.15 15.32
CA LEU A 97 -9.84 2.57 14.70
C LEU A 97 -9.02 3.44 15.66
N PRO A 98 -7.68 3.40 15.61
CA PRO A 98 -6.83 4.37 16.31
C PRO A 98 -7.08 5.79 15.78
N ASP A 99 -6.63 6.80 16.54
CA ASP A 99 -6.81 8.21 16.20
C ASP A 99 -6.14 8.58 14.86
N TYR A 100 -5.06 7.88 14.51
CA TYR A 100 -4.38 7.99 13.23
C TYR A 100 -4.55 6.70 12.41
N SER A 101 -5.21 6.79 11.27
CA SER A 101 -5.62 5.64 10.46
C SER A 101 -5.07 5.62 9.03
N GLU A 102 -4.28 6.62 8.58
CA GLU A 102 -3.82 6.74 7.18
C GLU A 102 -3.07 5.49 6.67
N GLY A 103 -2.30 4.83 7.52
CA GLY A 103 -1.59 3.59 7.18
C GLY A 103 -2.38 2.29 7.41
N ILE A 104 -3.68 2.38 7.75
CA ILE A 104 -4.50 1.20 8.05
C ILE A 104 -5.27 0.82 6.79
N GLY A 105 -4.91 -0.31 6.18
CA GLY A 105 -5.57 -0.84 4.99
C GLY A 105 -6.91 -1.51 5.26
N GLY A 106 -7.12 -2.03 6.48
CA GLY A 106 -8.35 -2.70 6.89
C GLY A 106 -8.33 -3.01 8.38
N VAL A 107 -9.44 -3.50 8.90
CA VAL A 107 -9.55 -3.97 10.29
C VAL A 107 -10.49 -5.16 10.38
N THR A 108 -10.02 -6.22 11.03
CA THR A 108 -10.82 -7.39 11.39
C THR A 108 -11.15 -7.40 12.87
N GLU A 109 -12.45 -7.37 13.21
CA GLU A 109 -12.90 -7.46 14.60
C GLU A 109 -12.85 -8.90 15.13
N LEU A 110 -12.22 -9.08 16.29
CA LEU A 110 -12.15 -10.39 16.95
C LEU A 110 -13.52 -10.92 17.40
N PHE A 111 -14.43 -10.04 17.83
CA PHE A 111 -15.65 -10.43 18.55
C PHE A 111 -16.90 -10.58 17.70
N LYS A 112 -16.94 -10.03 16.49
CA LYS A 112 -18.15 -9.99 15.66
C LYS A 112 -17.95 -10.57 14.28
N ASN A 113 -16.77 -11.11 14.02
CA ASN A 113 -16.40 -11.67 12.73
C ASN A 113 -16.69 -10.69 11.55
N ARG A 114 -16.38 -9.40 11.77
CA ARG A 114 -16.56 -8.33 10.78
C ARG A 114 -15.22 -7.82 10.30
N ILE A 115 -15.17 -7.56 9.01
CA ILE A 115 -14.04 -6.97 8.31
C ILE A 115 -14.47 -5.62 7.75
N ALA A 116 -13.76 -4.56 8.05
CA ALA A 116 -13.99 -3.23 7.49
C ALA A 116 -12.78 -2.82 6.65
N ILE A 117 -12.99 -2.51 5.38
CA ILE A 117 -11.94 -2.20 4.42
C ILE A 117 -12.30 -0.99 3.56
N PRO A 118 -11.37 -0.03 3.35
CA PRO A 118 -11.52 1.04 2.38
C PRO A 118 -10.98 0.63 1.01
N PHE A 119 -11.56 1.17 -0.03
CA PHE A 119 -10.93 1.23 -1.34
C PHE A 119 -10.00 2.46 -1.40
N THR A 120 -8.78 2.26 -1.87
CA THR A 120 -7.74 3.30 -1.93
C THR A 120 -7.43 3.77 -3.36
N GLY A 121 -8.26 3.35 -4.33
CA GLY A 121 -8.07 3.68 -5.74
C GLY A 121 -7.27 2.62 -6.53
N ASP A 122 -6.93 1.50 -5.91
CA ASP A 122 -6.09 0.44 -6.47
C ASP A 122 -6.74 -0.93 -6.25
N TYR A 123 -7.15 -1.60 -7.32
CA TYR A 123 -7.82 -2.90 -7.26
C TYR A 123 -6.87 -4.03 -6.84
N ARG A 124 -5.58 -3.95 -7.18
CA ARG A 124 -4.57 -4.93 -6.75
C ARG A 124 -4.37 -4.86 -5.23
N ASP A 125 -4.17 -3.65 -4.71
CA ASP A 125 -4.04 -3.46 -3.26
C ASP A 125 -5.33 -3.80 -2.52
N PHE A 126 -6.48 -3.42 -3.06
CA PHE A 126 -7.78 -3.76 -2.47
C PHE A 126 -8.00 -5.27 -2.36
N ARG A 127 -7.66 -6.04 -3.41
CA ARG A 127 -7.70 -7.51 -3.37
C ARG A 127 -6.76 -8.08 -2.32
N ARG A 128 -5.53 -7.53 -2.22
CA ARG A 128 -4.57 -7.90 -1.19
C ARG A 128 -5.14 -7.70 0.21
N VAL A 129 -5.73 -6.52 0.46
CA VAL A 129 -6.33 -6.18 1.76
C VAL A 129 -7.53 -7.09 2.08
N VAL A 130 -8.41 -7.36 1.11
CA VAL A 130 -9.51 -8.35 1.27
C VAL A 130 -8.97 -9.69 1.74
N HIS A 131 -7.90 -10.19 1.11
CA HIS A 131 -7.30 -11.48 1.47
C HIS A 131 -6.63 -11.42 2.85
N HIS A 132 -5.84 -10.38 3.13
CA HIS A 132 -5.14 -10.17 4.39
C HIS A 132 -6.11 -10.18 5.58
N GLU A 133 -7.16 -9.37 5.53
CA GLU A 133 -8.16 -9.28 6.59
C GLU A 133 -8.97 -10.57 6.73
N LEU A 134 -9.23 -11.26 5.62
CA LEU A 134 -9.90 -12.55 5.66
C LEU A 134 -9.06 -13.62 6.39
N VAL A 135 -7.74 -13.61 6.24
CA VAL A 135 -6.84 -14.52 6.96
C VAL A 135 -6.99 -14.32 8.47
N HIS A 136 -7.04 -13.07 8.94
CA HIS A 136 -7.30 -12.78 10.36
C HIS A 136 -8.65 -13.31 10.82
N ALA A 137 -9.71 -13.15 10.02
CA ALA A 137 -11.03 -13.68 10.39
C ALA A 137 -11.05 -15.22 10.46
N ILE A 138 -10.36 -15.90 9.53
CA ILE A 138 -10.24 -17.37 9.56
C ILE A 138 -9.42 -17.84 10.77
N ILE A 139 -8.31 -17.15 11.09
CA ILE A 139 -7.51 -17.42 12.30
C ILE A 139 -8.37 -17.22 13.57
N ASN A 140 -9.17 -16.16 13.61
CA ASN A 140 -10.08 -15.89 14.72
C ASN A 140 -11.15 -16.99 14.87
N ASP A 141 -11.78 -17.43 13.79
CA ASP A 141 -12.72 -18.54 13.78
C ASP A 141 -12.06 -19.84 14.25
N MET A 142 -10.87 -20.15 13.72
CA MET A 142 -10.12 -21.37 14.02
C MET A 142 -9.72 -21.50 15.49
N PHE A 143 -9.26 -20.40 16.11
CA PHE A 143 -8.66 -20.45 17.46
C PHE A 143 -9.61 -19.99 18.55
N TYR A 144 -10.58 -19.12 18.26
CA TYR A 144 -11.46 -18.54 19.26
C TYR A 144 -12.92 -18.99 19.13
N GLY A 145 -13.29 -19.63 18.02
CA GLY A 145 -14.55 -20.36 17.89
C GLY A 145 -15.83 -19.53 17.97
N GLY A 146 -15.82 -18.27 17.53
CA GLY A 146 -17.02 -17.45 17.28
C GLY A 146 -17.88 -17.02 18.49
N SER A 147 -17.79 -17.66 19.67
CA SER A 147 -18.57 -17.26 20.86
C SER A 147 -17.75 -16.38 21.80
N ILE A 148 -18.41 -15.35 22.38
CA ILE A 148 -17.79 -14.44 23.36
C ILE A 148 -17.15 -15.21 24.51
N GLN A 149 -17.79 -16.28 24.95
CA GLN A 149 -17.31 -17.08 26.08
C GLN A 149 -16.07 -17.89 25.73
N SER A 150 -16.01 -18.47 24.52
CA SER A 150 -14.81 -19.18 24.03
C SER A 150 -13.66 -18.22 23.75
N ILE A 151 -13.96 -17.01 23.26
CA ILE A 151 -12.95 -15.96 23.03
C ILE A 151 -12.31 -15.53 24.36
N ILE A 152 -13.10 -15.24 25.38
CA ILE A 152 -12.57 -14.86 26.70
C ILE A 152 -11.72 -15.99 27.30
N GLN A 153 -12.20 -17.23 27.25
CA GLN A 153 -11.47 -18.39 27.77
C GLN A 153 -10.18 -18.67 26.98
N ASN A 154 -10.22 -18.57 25.67
CA ASN A 154 -9.08 -18.88 24.80
C ASN A 154 -8.05 -17.75 24.73
N ASN A 155 -8.46 -16.49 24.79
CA ASN A 155 -7.54 -15.34 24.75
C ASN A 155 -6.61 -15.28 25.99
N ILE A 156 -7.04 -15.86 27.12
CA ILE A 156 -6.20 -16.00 28.31
C ILE A 156 -5.13 -17.09 28.12
N GLN A 157 -5.39 -18.09 27.27
CA GLN A 157 -4.55 -19.29 27.12
C GLN A 157 -3.68 -19.29 25.86
N LEU A 158 -4.04 -18.53 24.83
CA LEU A 158 -3.35 -18.48 23.55
C LEU A 158 -2.93 -17.05 23.23
N ASN A 159 -1.63 -16.78 23.32
CA ASN A 159 -1.02 -15.53 22.88
C ASN A 159 -0.33 -15.77 21.54
N ILE A 160 -0.98 -15.35 20.44
CA ILE A 160 -0.40 -15.41 19.09
C ILE A 160 0.46 -14.15 18.91
N PRO A 161 1.78 -14.27 18.65
CA PRO A 161 2.63 -13.12 18.41
C PRO A 161 2.20 -12.37 17.14
N LEU A 162 2.41 -11.06 17.13
CA LEU A 162 2.04 -10.20 16.00
C LEU A 162 2.69 -10.67 14.68
N TRP A 163 3.99 -11.01 14.70
CA TRP A 163 4.71 -11.50 13.51
C TRP A 163 4.09 -12.76 12.91
N PHE A 164 3.54 -13.66 13.75
CA PHE A 164 2.89 -14.88 13.29
C PHE A 164 1.60 -14.55 12.55
N ASN A 165 0.77 -13.68 13.13
CA ASN A 165 -0.54 -13.30 12.61
C ASN A 165 -0.42 -12.44 11.36
N GLU A 166 0.29 -11.31 11.45
CA GLU A 166 0.46 -10.37 10.34
C GLU A 166 1.31 -10.98 9.20
N GLY A 167 2.40 -11.67 9.56
CA GLY A 167 3.23 -12.36 8.57
C GLY A 167 2.49 -13.46 7.82
N MET A 168 1.59 -14.20 8.48
CA MET A 168 0.74 -15.18 7.83
C MET A 168 -0.27 -14.52 6.89
N ALA A 169 -0.89 -13.41 7.32
CA ALA A 169 -1.84 -12.68 6.50
C ALA A 169 -1.18 -12.12 5.23
N GLU A 170 0.00 -11.49 5.33
CA GLU A 170 0.78 -11.02 4.17
C GLU A 170 1.21 -12.20 3.27
N TYR A 171 1.71 -13.30 3.86
CA TYR A 171 2.14 -14.46 3.08
C TYR A 171 0.98 -15.12 2.31
N GLN A 172 -0.19 -15.29 2.91
CA GLN A 172 -1.35 -15.86 2.21
C GLN A 172 -1.86 -14.93 1.10
N ALA A 173 -1.78 -13.60 1.32
CA ALA A 173 -2.25 -12.60 0.37
C ALA A 173 -1.29 -12.43 -0.83
N LEU A 174 0.02 -12.41 -0.60
CA LEU A 174 1.04 -12.05 -1.60
C LEU A 174 2.05 -13.16 -1.94
N GLY A 175 2.25 -14.16 -1.05
CA GLY A 175 3.41 -15.04 -1.13
C GLY A 175 4.67 -14.30 -0.70
N TRP A 176 5.68 -14.20 -1.57
CA TRP A 176 6.83 -13.31 -1.43
C TRP A 176 6.73 -12.19 -2.46
N ASP A 177 7.20 -10.99 -2.15
CA ASP A 177 7.09 -9.82 -3.01
C ASP A 177 8.34 -8.93 -2.95
N THR A 178 8.51 -8.05 -3.96
CA THR A 178 9.66 -7.15 -4.11
C THR A 178 9.84 -6.22 -2.89
N GLN A 179 8.75 -5.74 -2.29
CA GLN A 179 8.85 -4.85 -1.14
C GLN A 179 9.33 -5.58 0.10
N SER A 180 8.82 -6.77 0.36
CA SER A 180 9.25 -7.61 1.51
C SER A 180 10.68 -8.07 1.34
N ASP A 181 11.09 -8.43 0.12
CA ASP A 181 12.46 -8.76 -0.23
C ASP A 181 13.41 -7.58 0.07
N MET A 182 13.03 -6.36 -0.32
CA MET A 182 13.82 -5.15 -0.05
C MET A 182 14.00 -4.88 1.45
N TYR A 183 12.93 -4.95 2.25
CA TYR A 183 13.01 -4.71 3.70
C TYR A 183 13.82 -5.78 4.44
N VAL A 184 13.64 -7.05 4.09
CA VAL A 184 14.39 -8.16 4.72
C VAL A 184 15.86 -8.12 4.30
N ARG A 185 16.15 -7.77 3.03
CA ARG A 185 17.52 -7.59 2.52
C ARG A 185 18.23 -6.47 3.27
N ASP A 186 17.63 -5.28 3.37
CA ASP A 186 18.20 -4.17 4.13
C ASP A 186 18.49 -4.56 5.58
N ALA A 187 17.55 -5.26 6.23
CA ALA A 187 17.70 -5.64 7.63
C ALA A 187 18.79 -6.67 7.89
N ILE A 188 18.97 -7.66 7.01
CA ILE A 188 19.97 -8.70 7.21
C ILE A 188 21.38 -8.24 6.81
N ILE A 189 21.49 -7.36 5.81
CA ILE A 189 22.77 -6.79 5.38
C ILE A 189 23.32 -5.86 6.47
N ASN A 190 22.47 -5.04 7.07
CA ASN A 190 22.83 -4.07 8.11
C ASN A 190 22.74 -4.63 9.54
N ASP A 191 22.61 -5.95 9.72
CA ASP A 191 22.62 -6.68 10.99
C ASP A 191 21.59 -6.18 12.05
N TYR A 192 20.43 -5.62 11.64
CA TYR A 192 19.37 -5.22 12.56
C TYR A 192 18.10 -6.10 12.47
N LEU A 193 18.08 -7.14 11.63
CA LEU A 193 16.97 -8.09 11.60
C LEU A 193 16.88 -8.83 12.94
N ALA A 194 15.80 -8.62 13.66
CA ALA A 194 15.59 -9.28 14.95
C ALA A 194 15.35 -10.80 14.79
N PRO A 195 15.68 -11.62 15.80
CA PRO A 195 15.22 -13.00 15.87
C PRO A 195 13.70 -13.10 15.77
N ILE A 196 13.18 -14.22 15.21
CA ILE A 196 11.76 -14.41 14.88
C ILE A 196 10.83 -14.01 16.02
N GLN A 197 11.11 -14.44 17.25
CA GLN A 197 10.28 -14.19 18.42
C GLN A 197 10.22 -12.71 18.85
N TYR A 198 11.10 -11.86 18.31
CA TYR A 198 11.18 -10.43 18.63
C TYR A 198 10.83 -9.52 17.46
N LEU A 199 10.39 -10.07 16.32
CA LEU A 199 9.90 -9.27 15.20
C LEU A 199 8.72 -8.41 15.64
N SER A 200 8.81 -7.11 15.42
CA SER A 200 7.83 -6.12 15.89
C SER A 200 7.71 -4.95 14.90
N GLY A 201 6.70 -4.09 15.11
CA GLY A 201 6.42 -2.97 14.22
C GLY A 201 6.22 -3.45 12.78
N TYR A 202 6.79 -2.75 11.81
CA TYR A 202 6.66 -3.12 10.40
C TYR A 202 7.32 -4.47 10.06
N PHE A 203 8.35 -4.90 10.83
CA PHE A 203 8.96 -6.21 10.67
C PHE A 203 8.11 -7.38 11.18
N ALA A 204 7.03 -7.12 11.94
CA ALA A 204 6.05 -8.17 12.20
C ALA A 204 5.33 -8.58 10.91
N TYR A 205 5.10 -7.64 9.98
CA TYR A 205 4.53 -7.89 8.65
C TYR A 205 5.58 -8.49 7.71
N ARG A 206 6.58 -7.72 7.32
CA ARG A 206 7.56 -8.11 6.28
C ARG A 206 8.51 -9.23 6.72
N GLY A 207 9.03 -9.14 7.94
CA GLY A 207 9.85 -10.21 8.53
C GLY A 207 9.02 -11.47 8.80
N GLY A 208 7.80 -11.31 9.33
CA GLY A 208 6.86 -12.42 9.55
C GLY A 208 6.50 -13.14 8.25
N GLN A 209 6.23 -12.40 7.16
CA GLN A 209 6.04 -12.94 5.82
C GLN A 209 7.25 -13.75 5.36
N GLY A 210 8.48 -13.21 5.57
CA GLY A 210 9.73 -13.90 5.24
C GLY A 210 9.97 -15.17 6.06
N VAL A 211 9.51 -15.24 7.31
CA VAL A 211 9.54 -16.48 8.09
C VAL A 211 8.64 -17.54 7.47
N TRP A 212 7.41 -17.17 7.05
CA TRP A 212 6.50 -18.12 6.42
C TRP A 212 6.98 -18.56 5.03
N ASP A 213 7.53 -17.65 4.23
CA ASP A 213 8.18 -17.98 2.96
C ASP A 213 9.32 -18.99 3.16
N TYR A 214 10.20 -18.74 4.12
CA TYR A 214 11.30 -19.65 4.47
C TYR A 214 10.80 -21.02 4.92
N VAL A 215 9.76 -21.07 5.75
CA VAL A 215 9.18 -22.35 6.21
C VAL A 215 8.62 -23.15 5.05
N VAL A 216 7.90 -22.51 4.15
CA VAL A 216 7.32 -23.17 2.97
C VAL A 216 8.41 -23.63 2.01
N GLU A 217 9.42 -22.80 1.76
CA GLU A 217 10.54 -23.15 0.88
C GLU A 217 11.35 -24.35 1.41
N GLN A 218 11.58 -24.40 2.73
CA GLN A 218 12.41 -25.46 3.33
C GLN A 218 11.64 -26.75 3.67
N TYR A 219 10.37 -26.64 3.98
CA TYR A 219 9.60 -27.78 4.54
C TYR A 219 8.31 -28.10 3.78
N GLY A 220 7.94 -27.32 2.76
CA GLY A 220 6.74 -27.52 1.96
C GLY A 220 5.51 -26.74 2.45
N LYS A 221 4.56 -26.49 1.51
CA LYS A 221 3.33 -25.70 1.75
C LYS A 221 2.42 -26.31 2.82
N GLU A 222 2.43 -27.62 2.97
CA GLU A 222 1.61 -28.39 3.91
C GLU A 222 1.98 -28.09 5.38
N LYS A 223 3.18 -27.54 5.61
CA LYS A 223 3.62 -27.18 6.96
C LYS A 223 2.81 -26.04 7.57
N ILE A 224 2.20 -25.19 6.77
CA ILE A 224 1.28 -24.16 7.27
C ILE A 224 0.13 -24.83 8.02
N GLY A 225 -0.61 -25.72 7.35
CA GLY A 225 -1.73 -26.44 7.98
C GLY A 225 -1.29 -27.24 9.20
N GLU A 226 -0.16 -27.97 9.10
CA GLU A 226 0.38 -28.73 10.23
C GLU A 226 0.69 -27.82 11.45
N ILE A 227 1.35 -26.68 11.26
CA ILE A 227 1.65 -25.73 12.35
C ILE A 227 0.35 -25.17 12.96
N MET A 228 -0.61 -24.78 12.12
CA MET A 228 -1.90 -24.25 12.56
C MET A 228 -2.68 -25.27 13.41
N GLN A 229 -2.78 -26.54 12.96
CA GLN A 229 -3.45 -27.60 13.72
C GLN A 229 -2.70 -27.92 15.02
N ARG A 230 -1.38 -27.94 15.01
CA ARG A 230 -0.58 -28.14 16.24
C ARG A 230 -0.75 -27.00 17.22
N LEU A 231 -0.89 -25.75 16.74
CA LEU A 231 -1.14 -24.59 17.60
C LEU A 231 -2.47 -24.70 18.34
N ARG A 232 -3.52 -25.23 17.71
CA ARG A 232 -4.80 -25.55 18.41
C ARG A 232 -4.61 -26.49 19.59
N LEU A 233 -3.70 -27.47 19.46
CA LEU A 233 -3.48 -28.49 20.47
C LEU A 233 -2.49 -28.03 21.56
N THR A 234 -1.40 -27.40 21.16
CA THR A 234 -0.29 -27.03 22.06
C THR A 234 -0.52 -25.74 22.80
N ARG A 235 -1.30 -24.82 22.23
CA ARG A 235 -1.49 -23.44 22.69
C ARG A 235 -0.15 -22.66 22.77
N SER A 236 0.87 -23.09 22.05
CA SER A 236 2.21 -22.49 22.02
C SER A 236 2.74 -22.49 20.60
N VAL A 237 3.09 -21.28 20.09
CA VAL A 237 3.66 -21.11 18.75
C VAL A 237 5.00 -21.87 18.67
N ASP A 238 5.90 -21.70 19.64
CA ASP A 238 7.20 -22.38 19.67
C ASP A 238 7.06 -23.91 19.64
N ALA A 239 6.21 -24.49 20.51
CA ALA A 239 5.96 -25.92 20.52
C ALA A 239 5.33 -26.43 19.22
N SER A 240 4.55 -25.61 18.52
CA SER A 240 3.92 -25.95 17.24
C SER A 240 4.98 -26.06 16.14
N PHE A 241 5.87 -25.09 16.05
CA PHE A 241 6.99 -25.11 15.12
C PHE A 241 7.93 -26.29 15.43
N GLN A 242 8.29 -26.50 16.71
CA GLN A 242 9.16 -27.59 17.10
C GLN A 242 8.60 -28.97 16.70
N ARG A 243 7.27 -29.17 16.86
CA ARG A 243 6.63 -30.43 16.48
C ARG A 243 6.47 -30.60 14.97
N ALA A 244 6.35 -29.50 14.21
CA ALA A 244 6.16 -29.54 12.76
C ALA A 244 7.48 -29.59 11.99
N THR A 245 8.51 -28.88 12.45
CA THR A 245 9.79 -28.70 11.76
C THR A 245 10.97 -29.41 12.45
N GLY A 246 10.79 -29.82 13.70
CA GLY A 246 11.86 -30.34 14.55
C GLY A 246 12.73 -29.27 15.21
N LEU A 247 12.42 -27.98 15.03
CA LEU A 247 13.20 -26.84 15.51
C LEU A 247 12.36 -25.93 16.41
N THR A 248 12.98 -25.45 17.48
CA THR A 248 12.47 -24.31 18.25
C THR A 248 12.49 -23.03 17.41
N LEU A 249 11.73 -22.00 17.78
CA LEU A 249 11.78 -20.71 17.09
C LEU A 249 13.18 -20.08 17.12
N ALA A 250 13.95 -20.30 18.19
CA ALA A 250 15.32 -19.82 18.28
C ALA A 250 16.23 -20.49 17.25
N GLU A 251 16.20 -21.83 17.15
CA GLU A 251 16.97 -22.59 16.17
C GLU A 251 16.52 -22.29 14.73
N LEU A 252 15.22 -22.12 14.50
CA LEU A 252 14.68 -21.72 13.21
C LEU A 252 15.18 -20.32 12.82
N SER A 253 15.22 -19.39 13.79
CA SER A 253 15.71 -18.03 13.58
C SER A 253 17.17 -18.01 13.13
N GLU A 254 18.04 -18.78 13.80
CA GLU A 254 19.45 -18.88 13.41
C GLU A 254 19.61 -19.45 11.98
N ARG A 255 18.81 -20.47 11.63
CA ARG A 255 18.85 -21.05 10.28
C ARG A 255 18.34 -20.08 9.23
N TRP A 256 17.25 -19.37 9.52
CA TRP A 256 16.67 -18.37 8.64
C TRP A 256 17.65 -17.22 8.37
N HIS A 257 18.23 -16.63 9.43
CA HIS A 257 19.25 -15.58 9.28
C HIS A 257 20.46 -16.06 8.46
N LYS A 258 20.92 -17.31 8.71
CA LYS A 258 22.01 -17.88 7.93
C LYS A 258 21.64 -18.09 6.46
N ALA A 259 20.40 -18.48 6.17
CA ALA A 259 19.91 -18.63 4.80
C ALA A 259 19.85 -17.26 4.09
N LEU A 260 19.27 -16.25 4.74
CA LEU A 260 19.21 -14.88 4.22
C LEU A 260 20.59 -14.30 3.93
N LYS A 261 21.56 -14.48 4.85
CA LYS A 261 22.94 -14.02 4.62
C LYS A 261 23.58 -14.69 3.41
N LYS A 262 23.30 -15.97 3.15
CA LYS A 262 23.80 -16.66 1.95
C LYS A 262 23.19 -16.11 0.66
N VAL A 263 21.94 -15.65 0.71
CA VAL A 263 21.21 -15.08 -0.44
C VAL A 263 21.72 -13.67 -0.72
N TYR A 264 21.77 -12.79 0.27
CA TYR A 264 21.95 -11.36 0.06
C TYR A 264 23.40 -10.85 0.14
N TRP A 265 24.28 -11.47 0.91
CA TRP A 265 25.67 -11.01 0.99
C TRP A 265 26.45 -11.04 -0.32
N PRO A 266 26.26 -12.03 -1.22
CA PRO A 266 26.89 -11.97 -2.55
C PRO A 266 26.49 -10.75 -3.37
N GLU A 267 25.29 -10.21 -3.17
CA GLU A 267 24.78 -9.03 -3.90
C GLU A 267 25.46 -7.73 -3.46
N VAL A 268 25.98 -7.64 -2.23
CA VAL A 268 26.69 -6.46 -1.71
C VAL A 268 27.90 -6.10 -2.58
N ALA A 269 28.63 -7.09 -3.06
CA ALA A 269 29.80 -6.84 -3.93
C ALA A 269 29.45 -6.65 -5.40
N ALA A 270 28.21 -6.96 -5.79
CA ALA A 270 27.78 -6.95 -7.19
C ALA A 270 26.95 -5.72 -7.57
N ARG A 271 26.46 -4.96 -6.57
CA ARG A 271 25.51 -3.86 -6.76
C ARG A 271 26.00 -2.56 -6.12
N GLU A 272 25.46 -1.44 -6.62
CA GLU A 272 25.76 -0.11 -6.10
C GLU A 272 25.02 0.14 -4.76
N GLU A 273 25.71 0.71 -3.78
CA GLU A 273 25.04 1.33 -2.63
C GLU A 273 24.64 2.76 -2.96
N LEU A 274 23.44 3.16 -2.51
CA LEU A 274 22.93 4.51 -2.83
C LEU A 274 23.80 5.62 -2.23
N ASP A 275 24.44 5.38 -1.09
CA ASP A 275 25.39 6.31 -0.45
C ASP A 275 26.65 6.58 -1.30
N GLU A 276 27.01 5.70 -2.24
CA GLU A 276 28.16 5.87 -3.16
C GLU A 276 27.82 6.77 -4.34
N ILE A 277 26.57 6.75 -4.79
CA ILE A 277 26.13 7.45 -6.01
C ILE A 277 25.29 8.70 -5.76
N ALA A 278 24.67 8.81 -4.57
CA ALA A 278 23.80 9.91 -4.18
C ALA A 278 24.14 10.41 -2.77
N LYS A 279 23.95 11.69 -2.54
CA LYS A 279 24.19 12.29 -1.24
C LYS A 279 22.98 12.14 -0.32
N PRO A 280 23.07 11.52 0.86
CA PRO A 280 21.98 11.52 1.84
C PRO A 280 21.74 12.95 2.36
N ILE A 281 20.51 13.42 2.30
CA ILE A 281 20.12 14.77 2.76
C ILE A 281 19.20 14.73 3.96
N ILE A 282 18.25 13.82 4.00
CA ILE A 282 17.36 13.61 5.14
C ILE A 282 17.43 12.14 5.54
N THR A 283 18.04 11.88 6.68
CA THR A 283 18.19 10.55 7.29
C THR A 283 17.43 10.53 8.62
N ARG A 284 17.43 9.38 9.30
CA ARG A 284 16.81 9.24 10.63
C ARG A 284 17.29 10.28 11.65
N GLU A 285 18.57 10.59 11.64
CA GLU A 285 19.18 11.55 12.59
C GLU A 285 18.73 12.99 12.34
N ARG A 286 18.32 13.32 11.12
CA ARG A 286 17.94 14.67 10.68
C ARG A 286 16.44 14.84 10.49
N GLY A 287 15.73 13.80 10.04
CA GLY A 287 14.32 13.81 9.63
C GLY A 287 13.40 12.93 10.47
N GLY A 288 13.91 12.15 11.43
CA GLY A 288 13.09 11.21 12.19
C GLY A 288 12.89 9.85 11.49
N TYR A 289 11.99 9.03 12.03
CA TYR A 289 11.84 7.63 11.63
C TYR A 289 11.17 7.40 10.27
N TYR A 290 10.46 8.39 9.73
CA TYR A 290 9.76 8.24 8.46
C TYR A 290 9.89 9.53 7.67
N ASN A 291 10.43 9.44 6.45
CA ASN A 291 10.65 10.56 5.55
C ASN A 291 10.17 10.16 4.16
N THR A 292 9.17 10.85 3.63
CA THR A 292 8.49 10.44 2.39
C THR A 292 8.02 11.64 1.58
N SER A 293 7.38 11.39 0.44
CA SER A 293 6.82 12.40 -0.47
C SER A 293 7.84 13.47 -0.87
N ALA A 294 9.11 13.05 -1.07
CA ALA A 294 10.19 13.95 -1.42
C ALA A 294 9.97 14.58 -2.79
N SER A 295 9.86 15.91 -2.83
CA SER A 295 9.68 16.69 -4.07
C SER A 295 10.79 17.74 -4.19
N ILE A 296 11.59 17.65 -5.24
CA ILE A 296 12.66 18.61 -5.52
C ILE A 296 12.10 19.85 -6.23
N SER A 297 12.55 21.04 -5.82
CA SER A 297 12.13 22.30 -6.47
C SER A 297 12.58 22.34 -7.93
N PRO A 298 11.89 23.10 -8.82
CA PRO A 298 12.25 23.20 -10.24
C PRO A 298 13.72 23.57 -10.50
N ARG A 299 14.32 24.41 -9.63
CA ARG A 299 15.73 24.79 -9.70
C ARG A 299 16.70 23.81 -9.03
N GLY A 300 16.18 22.77 -8.40
CA GLY A 300 16.99 21.78 -7.70
C GLY A 300 17.74 22.34 -6.47
N ASP A 301 17.27 23.45 -5.89
CA ASP A 301 17.89 24.11 -4.73
C ASP A 301 17.25 23.71 -3.40
N LYS A 302 16.01 23.18 -3.43
CA LYS A 302 15.24 22.77 -2.23
C LYS A 302 14.58 21.42 -2.44
N VAL A 303 14.26 20.75 -1.32
CA VAL A 303 13.42 19.54 -1.28
C VAL A 303 12.33 19.76 -0.25
N ALA A 304 11.07 19.61 -0.66
CA ALA A 304 9.91 19.49 0.23
C ALA A 304 9.66 18.02 0.54
N PHE A 305 9.26 17.69 1.75
CA PHE A 305 9.04 16.32 2.18
C PHE A 305 8.14 16.23 3.40
N ILE A 306 7.53 15.07 3.63
CA ILE A 306 6.79 14.74 4.85
C ILE A 306 7.72 13.96 5.78
N SER A 307 7.70 14.28 7.07
CA SER A 307 8.57 13.64 8.06
C SER A 307 7.94 13.60 9.45
N THR A 308 8.33 12.58 10.22
CA THR A 308 8.03 12.46 11.66
C THR A 308 9.07 13.13 12.55
N LYS A 309 9.83 14.10 12.03
CA LYS A 309 10.93 14.79 12.72
C LYS A 309 10.51 15.37 14.08
N ASP A 310 9.35 15.94 14.16
CA ASP A 310 8.82 16.58 15.38
C ASP A 310 7.79 15.68 16.12
N GLY A 311 7.72 14.40 15.77
CA GLY A 311 6.87 13.39 16.42
C GLY A 311 5.58 13.07 15.68
N LEU A 312 5.02 14.01 14.91
CA LEU A 312 3.88 13.84 14.01
C LEU A 312 4.32 13.98 12.56
N PHE A 313 3.44 13.64 11.62
CA PHE A 313 3.70 13.87 10.21
C PHE A 313 3.49 15.34 9.86
N ASP A 314 4.58 16.03 9.61
CA ASP A 314 4.62 17.44 9.21
C ASP A 314 5.26 17.59 7.83
N VAL A 315 5.04 18.75 7.18
CA VAL A 315 5.72 19.08 5.93
C VAL A 315 6.89 20.01 6.19
N PHE A 316 8.04 19.64 5.68
CA PHE A 316 9.29 20.37 5.79
C PHE A 316 9.85 20.76 4.43
N VAL A 317 10.68 21.78 4.41
CA VAL A 317 11.53 22.16 3.28
C VAL A 317 12.97 22.25 3.74
N ALA A 318 13.87 21.58 3.03
CA ALA A 318 15.31 21.64 3.25
C ALA A 318 16.03 22.16 2.01
N THR A 319 17.26 22.70 2.19
CA THR A 319 18.16 22.97 1.07
C THR A 319 18.70 21.64 0.50
N ALA A 320 18.66 21.48 -0.83
CA ALA A 320 19.01 20.22 -1.49
C ALA A 320 20.51 19.89 -1.40
N ASN A 321 21.41 20.89 -1.34
CA ASN A 321 22.85 20.64 -1.43
C ASN A 321 23.51 20.22 -0.12
N ASP A 322 23.05 20.73 1.02
CA ASP A 322 23.68 20.52 2.32
C ASP A 322 22.71 20.13 3.45
N ALA A 323 21.40 20.25 3.19
CA ALA A 323 20.35 20.06 4.18
C ALA A 323 20.62 20.85 5.51
N GLY A 324 21.36 21.96 5.41
CA GLY A 324 21.80 22.72 6.58
C GLY A 324 20.65 23.28 7.38
N ARG A 325 19.59 23.73 6.72
CA ARG A 325 18.37 24.27 7.33
C ARG A 325 17.16 23.45 6.88
N ILE A 326 16.39 22.99 7.85
CA ILE A 326 15.10 22.32 7.66
C ILE A 326 14.04 23.21 8.29
N ASP A 327 13.16 23.77 7.47
CA ASP A 327 12.06 24.62 7.89
C ASP A 327 10.75 23.84 7.87
N LYS A 328 10.00 23.80 8.98
CA LYS A 328 8.63 23.28 9.00
C LYS A 328 7.72 24.26 8.27
N ILE A 329 6.94 23.76 7.30
CA ILE A 329 6.02 24.56 6.47
C ILE A 329 4.58 24.34 6.87
N ILE A 330 4.21 23.10 7.21
CA ILE A 330 2.87 22.71 7.63
C ILE A 330 3.00 21.91 8.92
N ASP A 331 2.20 22.27 9.92
CA ASP A 331 1.91 21.41 11.07
C ASP A 331 0.78 20.46 10.66
N GLY A 332 1.13 19.21 10.37
CA GLY A 332 0.18 18.15 10.05
C GLY A 332 -0.47 17.58 11.31
N GLN A 333 -1.70 17.07 11.19
CA GLN A 333 -2.42 16.36 12.25
C GLN A 333 -2.83 17.19 13.49
N ASP A 334 -2.34 18.41 13.66
CA ASP A 334 -2.63 19.27 14.81
C ASP A 334 -3.65 20.39 14.53
N ASN A 335 -4.15 20.48 13.29
CA ASN A 335 -5.13 21.50 12.93
C ASN A 335 -6.19 20.97 11.94
N THR A 336 -7.32 21.67 11.89
CA THR A 336 -8.47 21.28 11.06
C THR A 336 -8.28 21.49 9.56
N GLU A 337 -7.23 22.20 9.14
CA GLU A 337 -6.91 22.41 7.72
C GLU A 337 -6.07 21.26 7.15
N PHE A 338 -5.30 20.56 8.02
CA PHE A 338 -4.38 19.49 7.67
C PHE A 338 -4.60 18.28 8.60
N GLU A 339 -5.81 17.71 8.60
CA GLU A 339 -6.17 16.61 9.48
C GLU A 339 -5.36 15.34 9.21
N SER A 340 -5.03 15.08 7.93
CA SER A 340 -4.16 13.98 7.50
C SER A 340 -3.41 14.35 6.24
N LEU A 341 -2.15 13.90 6.16
CA LEU A 341 -1.27 14.04 5.00
C LEU A 341 -1.17 12.69 4.27
N LYS A 342 -1.07 12.70 2.94
CA LYS A 342 -0.88 11.47 2.15
C LYS A 342 0.58 11.04 2.23
N ILE A 343 0.87 10.06 3.09
CA ILE A 343 2.23 9.61 3.39
C ILE A 343 2.70 8.43 2.56
N LEU A 344 1.77 7.67 1.97
CA LEU A 344 2.09 6.45 1.22
C LEU A 344 2.43 6.73 -0.24
N THR A 345 2.03 7.88 -0.77
CA THR A 345 2.18 8.26 -2.18
C THR A 345 2.91 9.61 -2.30
N PRO A 346 3.53 9.94 -3.46
CA PRO A 346 4.12 11.25 -3.69
C PRO A 346 3.05 12.36 -3.71
N GLY A 347 2.80 12.96 -2.56
CA GLY A 347 1.70 13.91 -2.36
C GLY A 347 2.09 15.38 -2.50
N ILE A 348 3.34 15.73 -2.85
CA ILE A 348 3.84 17.12 -2.90
C ILE A 348 4.35 17.48 -4.30
N SER A 349 3.99 18.66 -4.81
CA SER A 349 4.53 19.23 -6.04
C SER A 349 4.80 20.73 -5.91
N TRP A 350 5.88 21.22 -6.54
CA TRP A 350 6.25 22.64 -6.54
C TRP A 350 5.60 23.43 -7.69
N ASP A 351 5.30 24.69 -7.44
CA ASP A 351 5.02 25.64 -8.52
C ASP A 351 6.29 25.90 -9.37
N PRO A 352 6.17 26.31 -10.65
CA PRO A 352 7.33 26.54 -11.51
C PRO A 352 8.31 27.59 -11.00
N ALA A 353 7.85 28.52 -10.16
CA ALA A 353 8.70 29.55 -9.57
C ALA A 353 9.50 29.06 -8.33
N GLY A 354 9.18 27.87 -7.79
CA GLY A 354 9.79 27.31 -6.57
C GLY A 354 9.47 28.11 -5.30
N LYS A 355 8.27 28.70 -5.24
CA LYS A 355 7.79 29.53 -4.13
C LYS A 355 6.64 28.91 -3.35
N LYS A 356 5.85 28.06 -4.00
CA LYS A 356 4.69 27.39 -3.42
C LYS A 356 4.81 25.89 -3.63
N ILE A 357 4.13 25.14 -2.75
CA ILE A 357 3.90 23.71 -2.90
C ILE A 357 2.40 23.43 -2.95
N ALA A 358 1.99 22.50 -3.80
CA ALA A 358 0.70 21.85 -3.77
C ALA A 358 0.83 20.54 -3.02
N ILE A 359 -0.14 20.20 -2.19
CA ILE A 359 -0.16 18.98 -1.40
C ILE A 359 -1.58 18.42 -1.28
N ALA A 360 -1.72 17.11 -1.46
CA ALA A 360 -2.97 16.40 -1.17
C ALA A 360 -3.16 16.23 0.33
N VAL A 361 -4.29 16.65 0.87
CA VAL A 361 -4.57 16.63 2.32
C VAL A 361 -6.02 16.26 2.59
N LYS A 362 -6.27 15.62 3.73
CA LYS A 362 -7.62 15.55 4.31
C LYS A 362 -7.90 16.83 5.06
N SER A 363 -9.01 17.50 4.74
CA SER A 363 -9.41 18.77 5.35
C SER A 363 -10.93 18.83 5.53
N GLY A 364 -11.43 18.43 6.68
CA GLY A 364 -12.87 18.31 6.96
C GLY A 364 -13.48 17.05 6.32
N PRO A 365 -14.65 17.15 5.65
CA PRO A 365 -15.38 15.99 5.17
C PRO A 365 -14.70 15.26 4.00
N THR A 366 -13.92 15.96 3.18
CA THR A 366 -13.29 15.43 1.96
C THR A 366 -11.82 15.79 1.88
N ASP A 367 -11.13 15.19 0.92
CA ASP A 367 -9.79 15.61 0.57
C ASP A 367 -9.79 16.96 -0.17
N ALA A 368 -8.64 17.63 -0.15
CA ALA A 368 -8.42 18.90 -0.83
C ALA A 368 -6.98 18.98 -1.35
N ILE A 369 -6.76 19.85 -2.34
CA ILE A 369 -5.41 20.28 -2.72
C ILE A 369 -5.10 21.57 -1.98
N ALA A 370 -4.16 21.53 -1.04
CA ALA A 370 -3.66 22.71 -0.36
C ALA A 370 -2.47 23.30 -1.13
N VAL A 371 -2.55 24.57 -1.48
CA VAL A 371 -1.44 25.34 -2.08
C VAL A 371 -0.86 26.24 -0.99
N VAL A 372 0.41 26.02 -0.63
CA VAL A 372 1.07 26.67 0.49
C VAL A 372 2.28 27.47 0.02
N ASP A 373 2.35 28.75 0.36
CA ASP A 373 3.53 29.61 0.14
C ASP A 373 4.60 29.28 1.18
N ILE A 374 5.77 28.83 0.75
CA ILE A 374 6.84 28.35 1.66
C ILE A 374 7.44 29.44 2.55
N LYS A 375 7.36 30.72 2.16
CA LYS A 375 7.91 31.82 2.91
C LYS A 375 6.92 32.35 3.96
N THR A 376 5.67 32.55 3.55
CA THR A 376 4.62 33.14 4.43
C THR A 376 3.85 32.08 5.20
N LYS A 377 3.94 30.81 4.77
CA LYS A 377 3.19 29.65 5.27
C LYS A 377 1.67 29.79 5.15
N LYS A 378 1.20 30.71 4.31
CA LYS A 378 -0.22 30.87 4.02
C LYS A 378 -0.67 29.79 3.07
N SER A 379 -1.83 29.17 3.38
CA SER A 379 -2.46 28.13 2.60
C SER A 379 -3.71 28.62 1.87
N MET A 380 -4.00 28.02 0.73
CA MET A 380 -5.28 28.10 0.02
C MET A 380 -5.68 26.68 -0.34
N HIS A 381 -6.94 26.32 -0.06
CA HIS A 381 -7.46 24.96 -0.25
C HIS A 381 -8.42 24.94 -1.43
N TYR A 382 -8.10 24.12 -2.43
CA TYR A 382 -8.98 23.79 -3.54
C TYR A 382 -9.77 22.53 -3.19
N ARG A 383 -11.07 22.70 -2.93
CA ARG A 383 -12.01 21.60 -2.71
C ARG A 383 -12.70 21.30 -4.02
N ILE A 384 -12.62 20.06 -4.44
CA ILE A 384 -13.18 19.60 -5.70
C ILE A 384 -14.54 18.95 -5.37
N PRO A 385 -15.63 19.44 -5.98
CA PRO A 385 -16.94 18.82 -5.77
C PRO A 385 -16.93 17.34 -6.12
N ASP A 386 -17.64 16.55 -5.35
CA ASP A 386 -17.88 15.12 -5.56
C ASP A 386 -16.62 14.24 -5.59
N ILE A 387 -15.44 14.78 -5.19
CA ILE A 387 -14.22 13.98 -5.07
C ILE A 387 -14.22 13.21 -3.74
N ASP A 388 -14.01 11.91 -3.81
CA ASP A 388 -13.92 11.04 -2.65
C ASP A 388 -12.53 11.04 -2.02
N ALA A 389 -11.49 10.99 -2.85
CA ALA A 389 -10.10 11.01 -2.41
C ALA A 389 -9.19 11.71 -3.41
N ILE A 390 -8.10 12.32 -2.91
CA ILE A 390 -6.98 12.85 -3.69
C ILE A 390 -5.71 12.23 -3.16
N VAL A 391 -4.91 11.60 -4.04
CA VAL A 391 -3.78 10.76 -3.62
C VAL A 391 -2.44 11.40 -3.93
N SER A 392 -2.23 11.82 -5.17
CA SER A 392 -0.98 12.47 -5.62
C SER A 392 -1.26 13.71 -6.43
N VAL A 393 -0.31 14.66 -6.45
CA VAL A 393 -0.46 15.94 -7.17
C VAL A 393 0.77 16.25 -8.01
N SER A 394 0.57 16.90 -9.15
CA SER A 394 1.63 17.37 -10.04
C SER A 394 1.26 18.74 -10.62
N TRP A 395 2.05 19.76 -10.29
CA TRP A 395 1.86 21.11 -10.81
C TRP A 395 2.40 21.22 -12.23
N SER A 396 1.62 21.85 -13.13
CA SER A 396 2.04 22.06 -14.52
C SER A 396 3.26 23.00 -14.60
N PRO A 397 4.15 22.80 -15.56
CA PRO A 397 5.27 23.72 -15.80
C PRO A 397 4.81 25.12 -16.25
N THR A 398 3.61 25.27 -16.77
CA THR A 398 2.96 26.54 -17.10
C THR A 398 2.45 27.29 -15.89
N GLY A 399 2.23 26.60 -14.76
CA GLY A 399 1.83 27.17 -13.48
C GLY A 399 0.34 27.40 -13.29
N ASP A 400 -0.47 27.12 -14.28
CA ASP A 400 -1.91 27.36 -14.30
C ASP A 400 -2.77 26.13 -14.00
N LYS A 401 -2.17 24.91 -13.96
CA LYS A 401 -2.89 23.67 -13.73
C LYS A 401 -2.23 22.77 -12.71
N ILE A 402 -3.02 21.91 -12.07
CA ILE A 402 -2.55 20.80 -11.24
C ILE A 402 -3.20 19.53 -11.76
N ALA A 403 -2.40 18.56 -12.21
CA ALA A 403 -2.85 17.19 -12.42
C ALA A 403 -2.79 16.44 -11.08
N PHE A 404 -3.74 15.55 -10.86
CA PHE A 404 -3.76 14.74 -9.65
C PHE A 404 -4.43 13.39 -9.90
N SER A 405 -4.05 12.37 -9.15
CA SER A 405 -4.84 11.15 -9.06
C SER A 405 -5.86 11.28 -7.94
N GLY A 406 -7.09 10.90 -8.25
CA GLY A 406 -8.20 10.99 -7.32
C GLY A 406 -9.27 9.97 -7.62
N SER A 407 -10.26 9.82 -6.75
CA SER A 407 -11.36 8.89 -6.96
C SER A 407 -12.71 9.56 -6.84
N ILE A 408 -13.66 9.08 -7.66
CA ILE A 408 -15.09 9.38 -7.58
C ILE A 408 -15.84 8.05 -7.75
N ASP A 409 -16.82 7.77 -6.89
CA ASP A 409 -17.66 6.57 -6.99
C ASP A 409 -16.83 5.26 -7.09
N ALA A 410 -15.75 5.17 -6.30
CA ALA A 410 -14.82 4.04 -6.30
C ALA A 410 -14.06 3.80 -7.63
N GLN A 411 -13.89 4.83 -8.47
CA GLN A 411 -13.03 4.82 -9.65
C GLN A 411 -11.85 5.77 -9.45
N SER A 412 -10.63 5.31 -9.74
CA SER A 412 -9.39 6.09 -9.60
C SER A 412 -8.90 6.56 -10.95
N ASP A 413 -8.92 7.87 -11.16
CA ASP A 413 -8.65 8.52 -12.43
C ASP A 413 -7.59 9.64 -12.29
N ILE A 414 -7.06 10.09 -13.42
CA ILE A 414 -6.28 11.33 -13.52
C ILE A 414 -7.23 12.50 -13.78
N PHE A 415 -7.13 13.49 -12.90
CA PHE A 415 -7.88 14.74 -12.98
C PHE A 415 -6.94 15.92 -13.27
N VAL A 416 -7.48 16.97 -13.86
CA VAL A 416 -6.78 18.24 -14.09
C VAL A 416 -7.62 19.40 -13.55
N LEU A 417 -7.08 20.09 -12.54
CA LEU A 417 -7.62 21.33 -11.97
C LEU A 417 -6.98 22.53 -12.67
N ASP A 418 -7.79 23.42 -13.23
CA ASP A 418 -7.35 24.74 -13.71
C ASP A 418 -7.43 25.76 -12.56
N LEU A 419 -6.30 26.34 -12.20
CA LEU A 419 -6.20 27.28 -11.06
C LEU A 419 -6.77 28.66 -11.34
N ASN A 420 -7.01 29.02 -12.61
CA ASN A 420 -7.58 30.31 -12.99
C ASN A 420 -9.11 30.28 -12.98
N THR A 421 -9.71 29.17 -13.44
CA THR A 421 -11.17 29.00 -13.51
C THR A 421 -11.75 28.24 -12.32
N ASN A 422 -10.90 27.50 -11.58
CA ASN A 422 -11.28 26.54 -10.55
C ASN A 422 -12.15 25.38 -11.07
N GLU A 423 -12.07 25.09 -12.37
CA GLU A 423 -12.73 23.96 -13.00
C GLU A 423 -11.84 22.72 -12.96
N THR A 424 -12.45 21.55 -12.76
CA THR A 424 -11.76 20.26 -12.75
C THR A 424 -12.33 19.36 -13.83
N VAL A 425 -11.44 18.70 -14.58
CA VAL A 425 -11.81 17.72 -15.60
C VAL A 425 -11.25 16.36 -15.20
N ASN A 426 -12.10 15.33 -15.25
CA ASN A 426 -11.64 13.95 -15.20
C ASN A 426 -11.08 13.58 -16.59
N ALA A 427 -9.77 13.34 -16.66
CA ALA A 427 -9.06 13.21 -17.93
C ALA A 427 -9.06 11.76 -18.45
N THR A 428 -9.03 10.75 -17.59
CA THR A 428 -9.07 9.33 -17.99
C THR A 428 -10.49 8.75 -17.94
N ASN A 429 -11.24 8.99 -16.89
CA ASN A 429 -12.65 8.67 -16.72
C ASN A 429 -13.03 7.24 -17.13
N ASP A 430 -12.32 6.27 -16.59
CA ASP A 430 -12.54 4.85 -16.88
C ASP A 430 -12.38 3.98 -15.61
N VAL A 431 -12.32 2.65 -15.75
CA VAL A 431 -12.39 1.70 -14.64
C VAL A 431 -11.00 1.32 -14.09
N PHE A 432 -9.93 1.70 -14.78
CA PHE A 432 -8.57 1.31 -14.41
C PHE A 432 -8.02 2.18 -13.28
N SER A 433 -7.00 1.65 -12.59
CA SER A 433 -6.33 2.35 -11.48
C SER A 433 -5.21 3.22 -12.05
N ASP A 434 -5.43 4.54 -12.11
CA ASP A 434 -4.47 5.50 -12.66
C ASP A 434 -3.78 6.30 -11.56
N HIS A 435 -2.44 6.34 -11.58
CA HIS A 435 -1.64 6.86 -10.47
C HIS A 435 -0.51 7.79 -10.90
N GLU A 436 -0.11 8.67 -9.97
CA GLU A 436 1.10 9.50 -10.02
C GLU A 436 1.30 10.27 -11.33
N PRO A 437 0.38 11.16 -11.72
CA PRO A 437 0.53 11.97 -12.92
C PRO A 437 1.78 12.86 -12.85
N SER A 438 2.43 13.05 -13.99
CA SER A 438 3.56 13.96 -14.15
C SER A 438 3.49 14.63 -15.52
N TRP A 439 3.67 15.95 -15.55
CA TRP A 439 3.63 16.73 -16.78
C TRP A 439 4.89 16.55 -17.61
N ASN A 440 4.73 16.56 -18.94
CA ASN A 440 5.86 16.78 -19.83
C ASN A 440 6.38 18.24 -19.73
N PRO A 441 7.60 18.55 -20.18
CA PRO A 441 8.23 19.85 -19.95
C PRO A 441 7.48 21.06 -20.50
N ASP A 442 6.66 20.90 -21.53
CA ASP A 442 5.88 21.99 -22.15
C ASP A 442 4.44 22.09 -21.62
N GLY A 443 4.01 21.17 -20.75
CA GLY A 443 2.69 21.18 -20.14
C GLY A 443 1.55 20.77 -21.06
N THR A 444 1.83 20.06 -22.16
CA THR A 444 0.83 19.62 -23.15
C THR A 444 0.38 18.18 -22.97
N ALA A 445 1.14 17.36 -22.24
CA ALA A 445 0.86 15.96 -21.99
C ALA A 445 1.16 15.56 -20.54
N ILE A 446 0.53 14.47 -20.11
CA ILE A 446 0.69 13.87 -18.78
C ILE A 446 1.13 12.42 -18.97
N VAL A 447 2.16 12.00 -18.24
CA VAL A 447 2.51 10.59 -18.03
C VAL A 447 2.00 10.13 -16.67
N PHE A 448 1.58 8.88 -16.60
CA PHE A 448 1.09 8.24 -15.36
C PHE A 448 1.31 6.74 -15.47
N HIS A 449 1.17 6.00 -14.38
CA HIS A 449 1.15 4.54 -14.44
C HIS A 449 -0.24 3.99 -14.19
N SER A 450 -0.55 2.85 -14.80
CA SER A 450 -1.87 2.25 -14.80
C SER A 450 -1.82 0.73 -14.96
N ASP A 451 -2.83 0.07 -14.43
CA ASP A 451 -3.07 -1.37 -14.58
C ASP A 451 -3.90 -1.73 -15.83
N ARG A 452 -4.12 -0.79 -16.75
CA ARG A 452 -4.98 -0.94 -17.93
C ARG A 452 -4.49 -1.93 -19.00
N GLY A 453 -3.24 -2.37 -18.95
CA GLY A 453 -2.65 -3.29 -19.93
C GLY A 453 -2.74 -2.74 -21.38
N ASN A 454 -3.39 -3.45 -22.27
CA ASN A 454 -3.52 -3.07 -23.69
C ASN A 454 -4.74 -2.17 -24.00
N TYR A 455 -5.47 -1.71 -22.98
CA TYR A 455 -6.63 -0.84 -23.19
C TYR A 455 -6.22 0.61 -23.25
N THR A 456 -6.20 1.18 -24.47
CA THR A 456 -5.72 2.55 -24.73
C THR A 456 -6.80 3.58 -24.93
N THR A 457 -8.06 3.18 -25.12
CA THR A 457 -9.18 4.11 -25.34
C THR A 457 -9.72 4.62 -24.00
N LEU A 458 -9.68 5.92 -23.79
CA LEU A 458 -10.17 6.59 -22.59
C LEU A 458 -11.69 6.61 -22.51
N GLY A 459 -12.26 6.60 -21.31
CA GLY A 459 -13.70 6.69 -21.05
C GLY A 459 -14.54 5.51 -21.56
N ARG A 460 -13.93 4.52 -22.21
CA ARG A 460 -14.65 3.41 -22.86
C ARG A 460 -15.04 2.30 -21.89
N PHE A 461 -14.14 1.96 -21.00
CA PHE A 461 -14.30 0.85 -20.06
C PHE A 461 -14.75 1.39 -18.71
N ARG A 462 -16.06 1.53 -18.54
CA ARG A 462 -16.69 1.94 -17.28
C ARG A 462 -17.26 0.73 -16.55
N THR A 463 -17.55 0.86 -15.27
CA THR A 463 -18.06 -0.21 -14.39
C THR A 463 -19.33 -0.91 -14.89
N ASP A 464 -20.13 -0.27 -15.72
CA ASP A 464 -21.32 -0.83 -16.37
C ASP A 464 -21.00 -1.71 -17.59
N ASN A 465 -19.78 -1.57 -18.16
CA ASN A 465 -19.34 -2.25 -19.38
C ASN A 465 -18.18 -3.22 -19.16
N PHE A 466 -17.50 -3.14 -18.02
CA PHE A 466 -16.25 -3.85 -17.76
C PHE A 466 -16.14 -4.30 -16.31
N ARG A 467 -15.52 -5.46 -16.07
CA ARG A 467 -15.34 -6.00 -14.72
C ARG A 467 -13.86 -6.16 -14.39
N MET A 468 -13.36 -5.32 -13.49
CA MET A 468 -11.96 -5.39 -13.02
C MET A 468 -11.59 -6.75 -12.45
N ILE A 469 -12.53 -7.46 -11.80
CA ILE A 469 -12.24 -8.79 -11.24
C ILE A 469 -11.88 -9.84 -12.31
N ASP A 470 -12.23 -9.61 -13.56
CA ASP A 470 -11.94 -10.49 -14.71
C ASP A 470 -10.76 -9.95 -15.55
N HIS A 471 -10.20 -8.79 -15.18
CA HIS A 471 -9.06 -8.14 -15.81
C HIS A 471 -7.74 -8.56 -15.14
N ASP A 472 -6.64 -8.48 -15.89
CA ASP A 472 -5.30 -8.60 -15.35
C ASP A 472 -4.78 -7.22 -14.88
N TYR A 473 -4.77 -7.01 -13.58
CA TYR A 473 -4.27 -5.81 -12.90
C TYR A 473 -3.02 -6.12 -12.07
N SER A 474 -2.24 -7.15 -12.46
CA SER A 474 -1.11 -7.64 -11.67
C SER A 474 0.12 -6.74 -11.71
N GLN A 475 0.28 -5.95 -12.77
CA GLN A 475 1.41 -5.04 -12.95
C GLN A 475 0.96 -3.66 -13.43
N TYR A 476 1.84 -2.69 -13.27
CA TYR A 476 1.70 -1.33 -13.80
C TYR A 476 2.65 -1.10 -14.94
N ASP A 477 2.12 -0.41 -15.95
CA ASP A 477 2.90 0.18 -17.03
C ASP A 477 2.74 1.70 -17.08
N ILE A 478 3.64 2.36 -17.79
CA ILE A 478 3.61 3.80 -17.99
C ILE A 478 2.83 4.13 -19.25
N TYR A 479 1.95 5.10 -19.14
CA TYR A 479 1.13 5.64 -20.20
C TYR A 479 1.32 7.14 -20.32
N MET A 480 1.10 7.67 -21.53
CA MET A 480 1.09 9.10 -21.82
C MET A 480 -0.20 9.50 -22.52
N MET A 481 -0.77 10.63 -22.12
CA MET A 481 -1.91 11.25 -22.81
C MET A 481 -1.68 12.73 -23.04
N ALA A 482 -2.09 13.24 -24.20
CA ALA A 482 -2.22 14.66 -24.41
C ALA A 482 -3.48 15.18 -23.68
N LEU A 483 -3.52 16.46 -23.35
CA LEU A 483 -4.72 17.07 -22.78
C LEU A 483 -5.89 16.94 -23.78
N ASN A 484 -7.06 16.54 -23.28
CA ASN A 484 -8.27 16.27 -24.09
C ASN A 484 -8.15 15.13 -25.10
N ALA A 485 -7.18 14.22 -24.93
CA ALA A 485 -7.07 13.02 -25.76
C ALA A 485 -8.24 12.05 -25.49
N THR A 486 -8.54 11.23 -26.49
CA THR A 486 -9.49 10.11 -26.39
C THR A 486 -8.77 8.76 -26.27
N GLU A 487 -7.46 8.77 -26.34
CA GLU A 487 -6.60 7.59 -26.26
C GLU A 487 -5.31 7.92 -25.49
N VAL A 488 -4.73 6.89 -24.88
CA VAL A 488 -3.40 6.94 -24.25
C VAL A 488 -2.41 6.14 -25.07
N GLU A 489 -1.16 6.53 -25.03
CA GLU A 489 -0.05 5.76 -25.56
C GLU A 489 0.57 4.94 -24.43
N ARG A 490 0.66 3.60 -24.57
CA ARG A 490 1.41 2.73 -23.65
C ARG A 490 2.89 2.85 -23.95
N LEU A 491 3.68 3.28 -22.97
CA LEU A 491 5.11 3.52 -23.15
C LEU A 491 5.97 2.33 -22.73
N THR A 492 5.56 1.56 -21.71
CA THR A 492 6.28 0.36 -21.25
C THR A 492 5.42 -0.88 -21.39
N PHE A 493 6.06 -2.07 -21.46
CA PHE A 493 5.41 -3.33 -21.84
C PHE A 493 6.00 -4.50 -21.05
N ASP A 494 6.04 -4.41 -19.73
CA ASP A 494 6.44 -5.55 -18.92
C ASP A 494 5.21 -6.42 -18.60
N GLU A 495 5.35 -7.75 -18.65
CA GLU A 495 4.24 -8.67 -18.37
C GLU A 495 4.24 -9.18 -16.92
N THR A 496 5.29 -8.84 -16.15
CA THR A 496 5.51 -9.43 -14.82
C THR A 496 5.83 -8.37 -13.77
N TRP A 497 6.55 -7.31 -14.16
CA TRP A 497 7.16 -6.33 -13.27
C TRP A 497 6.54 -4.96 -13.42
N ASP A 498 6.60 -4.18 -12.35
CA ASP A 498 6.04 -2.84 -12.30
C ASP A 498 6.98 -1.78 -12.91
N ASP A 499 6.43 -0.95 -13.78
CA ASP A 499 7.03 0.30 -14.25
C ASP A 499 6.20 1.49 -13.71
N LYS A 500 6.79 2.34 -12.85
CA LYS A 500 6.06 3.36 -12.08
C LYS A 500 6.81 4.69 -11.98
N SER A 501 6.11 5.71 -11.44
CA SER A 501 6.70 7.00 -11.02
C SER A 501 7.48 7.72 -12.12
N ALA A 502 6.92 7.75 -13.33
CA ALA A 502 7.56 8.37 -14.49
C ALA A 502 7.75 9.88 -14.33
N LYS A 503 8.93 10.40 -14.66
CA LYS A 503 9.29 11.82 -14.57
C LYS A 503 10.10 12.26 -15.78
N PHE A 504 9.75 13.42 -16.32
CA PHE A 504 10.61 14.08 -17.31
C PHE A 504 11.71 14.90 -16.64
N GLY A 505 12.83 15.05 -17.34
CA GLY A 505 13.78 16.11 -17.11
C GLY A 505 13.54 17.27 -18.08
N ARG A 506 14.63 17.89 -18.54
CA ARG A 506 14.56 18.98 -19.53
C ARG A 506 14.21 18.49 -20.95
N ASP A 507 14.69 17.31 -21.31
CA ASP A 507 14.49 16.72 -22.65
C ASP A 507 13.10 16.05 -22.69
N PRO A 508 12.18 16.51 -23.55
CA PRO A 508 10.84 15.93 -23.65
C PRO A 508 10.82 14.51 -24.23
N ASN A 509 11.94 14.05 -24.80
CA ASN A 509 12.07 12.71 -25.36
C ASN A 509 12.68 11.71 -24.37
N LYS A 510 13.03 12.14 -23.17
CA LYS A 510 13.66 11.28 -22.16
C LYS A 510 12.83 11.20 -20.89
N LEU A 511 12.41 10.00 -20.58
CA LEU A 511 11.60 9.67 -19.42
C LEU A 511 12.42 8.86 -18.42
N LEU A 512 12.48 9.30 -17.16
CA LEU A 512 13.01 8.53 -16.05
C LEU A 512 11.84 7.85 -15.34
N PHE A 513 12.01 6.58 -14.94
CA PHE A 513 10.98 5.83 -14.21
C PHE A 513 11.62 4.80 -13.27
N ILE A 514 10.82 4.25 -12.38
CA ILE A 514 11.19 3.15 -11.49
C ILE A 514 10.68 1.85 -12.08
N SER A 515 11.55 0.84 -12.18
CA SER A 515 11.19 -0.52 -12.59
C SER A 515 11.82 -1.54 -11.65
N ASP A 516 11.08 -2.57 -11.30
CA ASP A 516 11.56 -3.67 -10.46
C ASP A 516 11.84 -4.97 -11.24
N ARG A 517 12.04 -4.86 -12.56
CA ARG A 517 12.22 -5.99 -13.50
C ARG A 517 13.41 -6.92 -13.21
N ASN A 518 14.34 -6.52 -12.36
CA ASN A 518 15.40 -7.41 -11.85
C ASN A 518 15.14 -7.85 -10.39
N GLY A 519 13.94 -7.62 -9.85
CA GLY A 519 13.54 -7.89 -8.47
C GLY A 519 13.96 -6.81 -7.47
N ILE A 520 14.51 -5.68 -7.95
CA ILE A 520 14.89 -4.52 -7.14
C ILE A 520 14.42 -3.26 -7.86
N PRO A 521 13.64 -2.38 -7.22
CA PRO A 521 13.24 -1.13 -7.85
C PRO A 521 14.44 -0.24 -8.17
N ASN A 522 14.76 -0.13 -9.46
CA ASN A 522 15.86 0.67 -9.98
C ASN A 522 15.35 1.83 -10.83
N LEU A 523 16.20 2.84 -11.07
CA LEU A 523 15.91 3.91 -12.00
C LEU A 523 16.28 3.47 -13.43
N TYR A 524 15.38 3.71 -14.36
CA TYR A 524 15.54 3.47 -15.79
C TYR A 524 15.28 4.75 -16.58
N GLU A 525 15.88 4.86 -17.76
CA GLU A 525 15.58 5.86 -18.77
C GLU A 525 14.92 5.18 -19.97
N LYS A 526 13.87 5.82 -20.49
CA LYS A 526 13.30 5.50 -21.79
C LYS A 526 13.51 6.68 -22.73
N ASP A 527 14.04 6.42 -23.91
CA ASP A 527 14.09 7.35 -25.03
C ASP A 527 12.82 7.19 -25.87
N LEU A 528 11.96 8.19 -25.86
CA LEU A 528 10.66 8.15 -26.55
C LEU A 528 10.79 8.21 -28.07
N THR A 529 11.94 8.67 -28.60
CA THR A 529 12.19 8.73 -30.04
C THR A 529 12.59 7.36 -30.63
N THR A 530 13.42 6.64 -29.89
CA THR A 530 13.95 5.34 -30.34
C THR A 530 13.20 4.15 -29.71
N GLY A 531 12.45 4.36 -28.62
CA GLY A 531 11.85 3.33 -27.83
C GLY A 531 12.84 2.57 -26.93
N ALA A 532 14.12 2.93 -26.94
CA ALA A 532 15.16 2.24 -26.17
C ALA A 532 15.01 2.51 -24.67
N GLU A 533 15.24 1.48 -23.87
CA GLU A 533 15.27 1.53 -22.40
C GLU A 533 16.67 1.13 -21.91
N ARG A 534 17.13 1.78 -20.85
CA ARG A 534 18.37 1.42 -20.17
C ARG A 534 18.30 1.68 -18.67
N PRO A 535 18.95 0.86 -17.85
CA PRO A 535 19.08 1.13 -16.43
C PRO A 535 20.01 2.34 -16.18
N LEU A 536 19.66 3.13 -15.17
CA LEU A 536 20.48 4.25 -14.67
C LEU A 536 21.17 3.89 -13.34
N THR A 537 20.65 2.86 -12.65
CA THR A 537 21.18 2.36 -11.38
C THR A 537 21.12 0.83 -11.35
N ASP A 538 22.02 0.22 -10.59
CA ASP A 538 21.97 -1.20 -10.20
C ASP A 538 22.09 -1.30 -8.67
N LEU A 539 21.03 -0.92 -7.97
CA LEU A 539 21.05 -0.72 -6.52
C LEU A 539 20.95 -2.02 -5.74
N LEU A 540 21.65 -2.05 -4.61
CA LEU A 540 21.49 -3.09 -3.59
C LEU A 540 20.15 -2.97 -2.86
N ILE A 541 19.74 -1.74 -2.51
CA ILE A 541 18.45 -1.41 -1.89
C ILE A 541 17.68 -0.48 -2.83
N GLY A 542 16.45 -0.86 -3.16
CA GLY A 542 15.68 -0.22 -4.23
C GLY A 542 15.15 1.19 -3.90
N VAL A 543 14.75 1.89 -4.94
CA VAL A 543 14.10 3.21 -4.88
C VAL A 543 12.62 3.05 -4.54
N ILE A 544 12.12 3.86 -3.60
CA ILE A 544 10.69 3.92 -3.24
C ILE A 544 9.98 5.03 -4.03
N GLN A 545 10.60 6.23 -4.11
CA GLN A 545 10.03 7.40 -4.79
C GLN A 545 11.12 8.20 -5.47
N VAL A 546 10.77 8.91 -6.54
CA VAL A 546 11.69 9.81 -7.26
C VAL A 546 10.99 11.09 -7.68
N SER A 547 11.71 12.20 -7.58
CA SER A 547 11.32 13.52 -8.09
C SER A 547 12.51 14.16 -8.79
N VAL A 548 12.28 14.80 -9.95
CA VAL A 548 13.33 15.34 -10.82
C VAL A 548 13.18 16.86 -10.94
N SER A 549 14.31 17.60 -10.91
CA SER A 549 14.32 19.05 -11.14
C SER A 549 14.00 19.37 -12.60
N ALA A 550 13.45 20.55 -12.89
CA ALA A 550 13.00 20.93 -14.23
C ALA A 550 14.14 20.93 -15.28
N ASP A 551 15.38 21.13 -14.85
CA ASP A 551 16.57 21.04 -15.73
C ASP A 551 17.09 19.62 -15.92
N GLY A 552 16.54 18.62 -15.21
CA GLY A 552 16.97 17.23 -15.24
C GLY A 552 18.31 16.94 -14.53
N ASN A 553 18.94 17.95 -13.92
CA ASN A 553 20.29 17.80 -13.37
C ASN A 553 20.31 17.21 -11.95
N LYS A 554 19.16 17.12 -11.28
CA LYS A 554 19.05 16.58 -9.93
C LYS A 554 17.78 15.75 -9.77
N ALA A 555 17.89 14.68 -8.99
CA ALA A 555 16.75 13.92 -8.52
C ALA A 555 16.80 13.81 -6.99
N ALA A 556 15.65 13.98 -6.34
CA ALA A 556 15.44 13.55 -4.96
C ALA A 556 14.89 12.12 -4.98
N ILE A 557 15.52 11.23 -4.25
CA ILE A 557 15.19 9.80 -4.18
C ILE A 557 14.82 9.47 -2.75
N VAL A 558 13.74 8.75 -2.55
CA VAL A 558 13.42 8.08 -1.28
C VAL A 558 13.82 6.62 -1.40
N ALA A 559 14.63 6.13 -0.47
CA ALA A 559 15.04 4.73 -0.37
C ALA A 559 15.19 4.33 1.10
N LEU A 560 15.22 3.03 1.38
CA LEU A 560 15.49 2.54 2.73
C LEU A 560 16.97 2.75 3.10
N ARG A 561 17.18 3.09 4.37
CA ARG A 561 18.45 3.09 5.03
C ARG A 561 18.25 2.58 6.46
N GLU A 562 18.76 1.42 6.73
CA GLU A 562 18.62 0.78 8.06
C GLU A 562 17.17 0.81 8.57
N GLY A 563 16.23 0.38 7.71
CA GLY A 563 14.78 0.33 8.01
C GLY A 563 14.05 1.67 8.00
N THR A 564 14.74 2.77 7.73
CA THR A 564 14.15 4.12 7.72
C THR A 564 14.12 4.66 6.28
N PRO A 565 12.94 5.04 5.73
CA PRO A 565 12.90 5.79 4.49
C PRO A 565 13.69 7.08 4.63
N SER A 566 14.69 7.24 3.80
CA SER A 566 15.64 8.36 3.81
C SER A 566 15.70 9.04 2.44
N ILE A 567 16.00 10.33 2.41
CA ILE A 567 15.98 11.13 1.18
C ILE A 567 17.41 11.42 0.73
N TYR A 568 17.67 11.13 -0.53
CA TYR A 568 18.96 11.30 -1.20
C TYR A 568 18.87 12.29 -2.34
N LEU A 569 19.98 12.96 -2.64
CA LEU A 569 20.17 13.81 -3.82
C LEU A 569 21.09 13.11 -4.81
N LEU A 570 20.54 12.69 -5.93
CA LEU A 570 21.29 12.18 -7.09
C LEU A 570 21.55 13.30 -8.08
N LYS A 571 22.79 13.50 -8.50
CA LYS A 571 23.18 14.50 -9.51
C LYS A 571 23.23 13.86 -10.88
N ASN A 572 22.77 14.59 -11.90
CA ASN A 572 22.77 14.22 -13.31
C ASN A 572 22.24 12.81 -13.58
N PRO A 573 21.02 12.48 -13.12
CA PRO A 573 20.49 11.11 -13.23
C PRO A 573 20.50 10.59 -14.68
N PHE A 574 20.15 11.40 -15.66
CA PHE A 574 20.14 11.04 -17.09
C PHE A 574 21.52 10.82 -17.72
N LEU A 575 22.62 11.25 -17.06
CA LEU A 575 23.99 11.02 -17.52
C LEU A 575 24.62 9.77 -16.90
N ARG A 576 23.92 9.12 -15.98
CA ARG A 576 24.42 7.89 -15.37
C ARG A 576 24.41 6.74 -16.37
N THR A 577 25.38 5.88 -16.21
CA THR A 577 25.49 4.58 -16.90
C THR A 577 25.86 3.52 -15.88
N VAL A 578 25.34 2.35 -16.03
CA VAL A 578 25.73 1.14 -15.28
C VAL A 578 26.56 0.25 -16.21
N GLU A 579 27.29 -0.70 -15.64
CA GLU A 579 28.22 -1.55 -16.40
C GLU A 579 27.49 -2.40 -17.46
N ASN A 580 26.27 -2.85 -17.14
CA ASN A 580 25.50 -3.73 -18.00
C ASN A 580 24.19 -3.04 -18.45
N ASP A 581 23.90 -3.07 -19.73
CA ASP A 581 22.64 -2.55 -20.29
C ASP A 581 21.40 -3.34 -19.79
N ARG A 582 21.61 -4.55 -19.28
CA ARG A 582 20.59 -5.39 -18.64
C ARG A 582 21.06 -5.81 -17.26
N LEU A 583 20.30 -5.44 -16.23
CA LEU A 583 20.63 -5.79 -14.84
C LEU A 583 20.47 -7.29 -14.58
N VAL A 584 21.35 -7.82 -13.76
CA VAL A 584 21.26 -9.22 -13.32
C VAL A 584 20.07 -9.37 -12.36
N PRO A 585 19.12 -10.29 -12.62
CA PRO A 585 18.03 -10.57 -11.70
C PRO A 585 18.54 -11.00 -10.34
N ASN A 586 17.94 -10.49 -9.27
CA ASN A 586 18.21 -10.98 -7.92
C ASN A 586 17.62 -12.40 -7.71
N VAL A 587 17.87 -13.01 -6.57
CA VAL A 587 17.39 -14.38 -6.28
C VAL A 587 15.86 -14.46 -6.31
N TRP A 588 15.16 -13.41 -5.88
CA TRP A 588 13.70 -13.33 -5.95
C TRP A 588 13.21 -13.34 -7.40
N ALA A 589 13.72 -12.46 -8.25
CA ALA A 589 13.34 -12.41 -9.66
C ALA A 589 13.66 -13.74 -10.39
N GLN A 590 14.81 -14.34 -10.09
CA GLN A 590 15.15 -15.66 -10.64
C GLN A 590 14.16 -16.75 -10.22
N ARG A 591 13.60 -16.69 -9.01
CA ARG A 591 12.54 -17.61 -8.55
C ARG A 591 11.25 -17.41 -9.34
N VAL A 592 10.84 -16.15 -9.57
CA VAL A 592 9.66 -15.81 -10.39
C VAL A 592 9.82 -16.35 -11.80
N ASP A 593 10.96 -16.09 -12.44
CA ASP A 593 11.26 -16.54 -13.81
C ASP A 593 11.27 -18.07 -13.96
N GLN A 594 11.74 -18.81 -12.95
CA GLN A 594 11.86 -20.28 -12.98
C GLN A 594 10.56 -21.03 -12.70
N THR A 595 9.73 -20.47 -11.84
CA THR A 595 8.54 -21.17 -11.35
C THR A 595 7.30 -20.89 -12.20
N GLY A 596 7.40 -19.89 -13.08
CA GLY A 596 6.24 -19.41 -13.78
C GLY A 596 5.12 -19.09 -12.76
N ASP A 597 3.90 -19.35 -13.13
CA ASP A 597 2.68 -19.00 -12.41
C ASP A 597 2.52 -19.46 -10.94
N ASP A 598 3.37 -20.37 -10.44
CA ASP A 598 3.15 -20.99 -9.11
C ASP A 598 3.62 -20.14 -7.92
N LEU A 599 4.51 -19.16 -8.11
CA LEU A 599 5.03 -18.27 -7.06
C LEU A 599 4.79 -16.79 -7.34
N ALA A 600 4.55 -16.40 -8.58
CA ALA A 600 4.03 -15.07 -8.86
C ALA A 600 2.74 -14.87 -8.04
N PRO A 601 2.50 -13.68 -7.48
CA PRO A 601 1.27 -13.43 -6.76
C PRO A 601 0.12 -13.89 -7.66
N SER A 602 -0.56 -14.94 -7.23
CA SER A 602 -1.57 -15.70 -7.98
C SER A 602 -2.83 -14.86 -8.26
N ILE A 603 -2.64 -13.57 -8.49
CA ILE A 603 -3.68 -12.58 -8.71
C ILE A 603 -4.16 -12.64 -10.16
N ALA A 604 -3.24 -12.75 -11.13
CA ALA A 604 -3.59 -12.61 -12.54
C ALA A 604 -3.93 -13.93 -13.25
N LEU A 605 -3.23 -14.99 -12.95
CA LEU A 605 -3.32 -16.23 -13.75
C LEU A 605 -4.43 -17.17 -13.35
N ALA A 606 -4.98 -17.02 -12.15
CA ALA A 606 -6.24 -17.67 -11.79
C ALA A 606 -7.41 -17.16 -12.65
N SER A 607 -7.39 -15.90 -13.11
CA SER A 607 -8.46 -15.34 -13.94
C SER A 607 -8.36 -15.74 -15.41
N ALA A 608 -7.19 -15.71 -16.04
CA ALA A 608 -7.05 -15.93 -17.49
C ALA A 608 -7.06 -17.42 -17.91
N ARG A 609 -6.53 -18.33 -17.07
CA ARG A 609 -6.47 -19.76 -17.40
C ARG A 609 -7.63 -20.61 -16.85
N SER A 610 -8.27 -20.20 -15.75
CA SER A 610 -9.43 -20.90 -15.21
C SER A 610 -10.73 -20.65 -15.99
N MET A 611 -10.76 -19.69 -16.90
CA MET A 611 -11.87 -19.51 -17.86
C MET A 611 -12.05 -20.68 -18.83
N LYS A 612 -11.08 -21.59 -18.94
CA LYS A 612 -11.33 -22.88 -19.59
C LYS A 612 -11.91 -23.87 -18.59
N ARG A 613 -13.24 -23.72 -18.33
CA ARG A 613 -14.16 -24.70 -17.76
C ARG A 613 -13.85 -25.20 -16.34
N ASN A 614 -14.24 -24.42 -15.33
CA ASN A 614 -14.60 -24.98 -14.04
C ASN A 614 -16.13 -24.97 -13.90
N PRO A 615 -16.83 -26.13 -13.87
CA PRO A 615 -18.29 -26.21 -13.72
C PRO A 615 -18.81 -25.59 -12.43
N LEU A 616 -17.97 -25.48 -11.38
CA LEU A 616 -18.34 -24.91 -10.08
C LEU A 616 -18.53 -23.39 -10.10
N LEU A 617 -18.01 -22.68 -11.12
CA LEU A 617 -18.21 -21.24 -11.28
C LEU A 617 -19.53 -20.87 -11.97
N ARG A 618 -20.17 -21.81 -12.68
CA ARG A 618 -21.50 -21.59 -13.26
C ARG A 618 -22.60 -21.53 -12.20
N ASP A 619 -22.48 -22.30 -11.13
CA ASP A 619 -23.52 -22.37 -10.09
C ASP A 619 -23.47 -21.17 -9.13
N ALA A 620 -22.35 -20.44 -9.02
CA ALA A 620 -22.23 -19.30 -8.12
C ALA A 620 -22.84 -18.00 -8.71
N THR A 621 -22.96 -17.90 -10.04
CA THR A 621 -23.51 -16.71 -10.72
C THR A 621 -24.91 -16.92 -11.29
N ASP A 622 -25.28 -18.17 -11.64
CA ASP A 622 -26.52 -18.46 -12.34
C ASP A 622 -27.65 -18.99 -11.43
N GLY A 623 -27.43 -19.22 -10.15
CA GLY A 623 -28.37 -19.94 -9.28
C GLY A 623 -28.94 -19.20 -8.08
N VAL A 624 -28.45 -18.02 -7.72
CA VAL A 624 -29.01 -17.26 -6.60
C VAL A 624 -29.61 -15.96 -7.14
N PRO A 625 -30.93 -15.79 -7.14
CA PRO A 625 -31.52 -14.50 -7.46
C PRO A 625 -31.02 -13.50 -6.42
N PHE A 626 -30.35 -12.44 -6.87
CA PHE A 626 -29.97 -11.30 -6.05
C PHE A 626 -31.22 -10.74 -5.36
N GLN A 627 -31.49 -11.17 -4.14
CA GLN A 627 -32.56 -10.57 -3.34
C GLN A 627 -32.04 -9.26 -2.78
N LYS A 628 -32.45 -8.15 -3.39
CA LYS A 628 -32.35 -6.83 -2.81
C LYS A 628 -33.23 -6.80 -1.56
N ARG A 629 -32.68 -7.09 -0.41
CA ARG A 629 -33.30 -6.76 0.86
C ARG A 629 -32.78 -5.38 1.25
N VAL A 630 -33.63 -4.37 1.10
CA VAL A 630 -33.44 -3.07 1.74
C VAL A 630 -33.41 -3.36 3.24
N GLY A 631 -32.26 -3.30 3.85
CA GLY A 631 -32.15 -3.38 5.30
C GLY A 631 -32.95 -2.23 5.89
N ARG A 632 -33.88 -2.53 6.80
CA ARG A 632 -34.41 -1.46 7.65
C ARG A 632 -33.23 -0.77 8.30
N LYS A 633 -33.25 0.58 8.37
CA LYS A 633 -32.31 1.38 9.17
C LYS A 633 -32.04 0.62 10.45
N PRO A 634 -30.78 0.50 10.90
CA PRO A 634 -30.53 0.01 12.24
C PRO A 634 -31.34 0.90 13.17
N GLU A 635 -32.28 0.33 13.89
CA GLU A 635 -33.09 1.05 14.87
C GLU A 635 -32.12 1.78 15.80
N GLN A 636 -32.27 3.11 15.87
CA GLN A 636 -31.68 3.95 16.89
C GLN A 636 -32.28 3.54 18.26
N THR A 637 -31.82 2.45 18.79
CA THR A 637 -32.10 2.02 20.15
C THR A 637 -30.78 2.05 20.89
N LEU A 638 -30.45 3.24 21.38
CA LEU A 638 -29.64 3.47 22.59
C LEU A 638 -29.24 4.96 22.68
N ALA A 639 -30.26 5.80 22.89
CA ALA A 639 -30.01 7.10 23.48
C ALA A 639 -31.27 7.51 24.27
N SER A 640 -31.44 6.96 25.45
CA SER A 640 -32.12 7.60 26.58
C SER A 640 -32.09 6.60 27.75
N ARG A 641 -30.99 6.62 28.49
CA ARG A 641 -30.95 6.58 29.98
C ARG A 641 -29.52 6.67 30.44
#